data_d4fe19562ca9a7dec240f2d925b05634
#
_entry.id   d4fe19562ca9a7dec240f2d925b05634
#
_cell.length_a   1.000
_cell.length_b   1.000
_cell.length_c   1.000
_cell.angle_alpha   90.00
_cell.angle_beta   90.00
_cell.angle_gamma   90.00
#
_symmetry.space_group_name_H-M   'P 1'
#
loop_
_entity.id
_entity.type
_entity.pdbx_description
1 polymer ?
#
loop_
_entity_poly.entity_id
_entity_poly.type
_entity_poly.pdbx_seq_one_letter_code
_entity_poly.pdbx_strand_id
1 'polypeptide(L)'
;MKNTRFFLLIVLLVAMLANYPAISTYAQRTPAQPKAEGERVVAETLPDSVKSSRRGRGARRRMRQNTEQSQPASAKIWSDSLPTFDGRIGLVLAGGGAKGLYHIGVIKALEENDIPIDYVSGTSMGAIIGALYAAGYSTEQMEAIVASGSVEQWVSGVIDPKYKFYYNERPDSPSMLSIYADIKRDSTSEKTSMNLALPHAFVNTAQIDMALIELFSSASAAAGGDFDKLMVPYRCVATDMNRHSAVEFSEGDLPFAVRASMSYPMLFRPVTDDKGRVLVDGGCYDNFPWQVLEKDFKPDFLIGSQCLEEERSANAESPVQQQVMALVTMPTDYSLPEGRSMLIKRDVTAGLLDFASAEQTIKEGYDDTMSRIEELKARIVRRRTKEQTDSLRNAFRERCPELIFSGGELKSLRPRQKQYARTFMDFEQPTGDSTRRQHRPFEEVRDRFFSLIASDDFNVNAFPKVRYDSLYDDFSIEFDLSTKPKMRYSLGANVSSTTNNQIFLGFNYFTIGRTAQTVYGDFFLGPASVILRGGGRTVILGRTPMYVDYSASMVRQSTLRGSYGAVTPMRNTIEARTFDVFANAAFGVTVTRKSILEVAANAGYNYYIYETMFDDDTPHTHDRFRYVAGRLLFERSTLDKIIYPTNGTKLSLSTIAVVGRDSYDVPTGVMHKFDRFYERRRWLGAKATWEHYPGDWRRTWFSMGYNVEAVYTNHPDFGNTYSTILSSPRYAPTAHSKMIYMPEFYANRYAAVGLMPTFSLVKNFYLRAGFYAMLRDPMGVDDYMHYMTDLSFVYHTRIGPVSIAVSKYDIDTTDNFYVTFNFGYPIFGKRGLFY
;
A
#
# COMPACT_ATOMS: atom_id res chain seq x y z
N MET A 1 -5.41 12.41 35.90
CA MET A 1 -6.30 13.00 34.88
C MET A 1 -5.64 13.36 33.53
N LYS A 2 -4.32 13.63 33.43
CA LYS A 2 -3.65 13.88 32.12
C LYS A 2 -3.47 12.61 31.29
N ASN A 3 -3.26 11.45 31.90
CA ASN A 3 -3.02 10.19 31.19
C ASN A 3 -4.29 9.57 30.57
N THR A 4 -5.47 9.86 31.13
CA THR A 4 -6.74 9.34 30.60
C THR A 4 -7.14 10.06 29.30
N ARG A 5 -6.80 11.34 29.16
CA ARG A 5 -7.06 12.08 27.91
C ARG A 5 -6.14 11.63 26.76
N PHE A 6 -4.90 11.26 27.08
CA PHE A 6 -3.96 10.72 26.10
C PHE A 6 -4.40 9.35 25.60
N PHE A 7 -4.88 8.49 26.49
CA PHE A 7 -5.42 7.18 26.14
C PHE A 7 -6.71 7.29 25.30
N LEU A 8 -7.60 8.22 25.64
CA LEU A 8 -8.79 8.51 24.86
C LEU A 8 -8.45 9.04 23.47
N LEU A 9 -7.40 9.86 23.34
CA LEU A 9 -6.95 10.37 22.06
C LEU A 9 -6.39 9.26 21.16
N ILE A 10 -5.65 8.31 21.74
CA ILE A 10 -5.15 7.13 21.01
C ILE A 10 -6.32 6.24 20.59
N VAL A 11 -7.31 5.99 21.45
CA VAL A 11 -8.49 5.20 21.12
C VAL A 11 -9.34 5.87 20.05
N LEU A 12 -9.50 7.19 20.10
CA LEU A 12 -10.17 7.96 19.05
C LEU A 12 -9.42 7.93 17.72
N LEU A 13 -8.08 8.05 17.76
CA LEU A 13 -7.23 7.98 16.56
C LEU A 13 -7.29 6.58 15.92
N VAL A 14 -7.26 5.53 16.74
CA VAL A 14 -7.41 4.13 16.28
C VAL A 14 -8.81 3.88 15.72
N ALA A 15 -9.86 4.42 16.36
CA ALA A 15 -11.24 4.33 15.87
C ALA A 15 -11.44 5.10 14.54
N MET A 16 -10.81 6.27 14.39
CA MET A 16 -10.81 7.02 13.12
C MET A 16 -10.07 6.26 12.01
N LEU A 17 -8.93 5.62 12.32
CA LEU A 17 -8.17 4.83 11.35
C LEU A 17 -8.88 3.50 10.99
N ALA A 18 -9.60 2.90 11.93
CA ALA A 18 -10.34 1.65 11.71
C ALA A 18 -11.64 1.85 10.90
N ASN A 19 -12.27 3.02 11.01
CA ASN A 19 -13.51 3.37 10.31
C ASN A 19 -13.30 4.12 8.98
N TYR A 20 -12.04 4.27 8.52
CA TYR A 20 -11.81 4.85 7.20
C TYR A 20 -12.27 3.86 6.12
N PRO A 21 -13.27 4.18 5.29
CA PRO A 21 -13.73 3.29 4.25
C PRO A 21 -12.56 2.94 3.35
N ALA A 22 -12.41 1.65 3.06
CA ALA A 22 -11.41 1.18 2.12
C ALA A 22 -11.58 1.94 0.81
N ILE A 23 -10.53 2.61 0.37
CA ILE A 23 -10.45 3.24 -0.95
C ILE A 23 -10.48 2.11 -1.97
N SER A 24 -11.62 1.69 -2.33
CA SER A 24 -12.13 0.91 -3.46
C SER A 24 -13.21 -0.07 -3.01
N THR A 25 -14.44 0.30 -3.16
CA THR A 25 -15.52 -0.65 -3.38
C THR A 25 -15.41 -1.10 -4.84
N TYR A 26 -14.79 -2.24 -5.06
CA TYR A 26 -14.91 -2.92 -6.35
C TYR A 26 -16.34 -3.44 -6.45
N ALA A 27 -17.09 -2.87 -7.37
CA ALA A 27 -18.35 -3.45 -7.79
C ALA A 27 -18.10 -4.86 -8.34
N GLN A 28 -18.84 -5.84 -7.84
CA GLN A 28 -18.83 -7.20 -8.33
C GLN A 28 -19.27 -7.20 -9.81
N ARG A 29 -18.37 -7.51 -10.70
CA ARG A 29 -18.77 -7.98 -12.03
C ARG A 29 -19.31 -9.40 -11.88
N THR A 30 -20.60 -9.55 -11.90
CA THR A 30 -21.25 -10.82 -12.20
C THR A 30 -20.97 -11.15 -13.68
N PRO A 31 -20.45 -12.33 -14.02
CA PRO A 31 -20.33 -12.72 -15.41
C PRO A 31 -21.72 -12.84 -16.02
N ALA A 32 -21.94 -12.19 -17.14
CA ALA A 32 -23.14 -12.39 -17.93
C ALA A 32 -23.25 -13.87 -18.34
N GLN A 33 -24.28 -14.55 -17.88
CA GLN A 33 -24.65 -15.87 -18.36
C GLN A 33 -25.18 -15.76 -19.79
N PRO A 34 -24.84 -16.71 -20.67
CA PRO A 34 -25.44 -16.76 -21.99
C PRO A 34 -26.90 -17.15 -21.88
N LYS A 35 -27.74 -16.44 -22.60
CA LYS A 35 -29.15 -16.77 -22.79
C LYS A 35 -29.27 -18.17 -23.41
N ALA A 36 -29.91 -19.10 -22.71
CA ALA A 36 -30.47 -20.30 -23.30
C ALA A 36 -31.97 -20.09 -23.43
N GLU A 37 -32.47 -20.34 -24.62
CA GLU A 37 -33.89 -20.38 -24.99
C GLU A 37 -34.57 -21.60 -24.41
N GLY A 38 -35.82 -21.40 -23.97
CA GLY A 38 -36.94 -22.36 -24.13
C GLY A 38 -37.09 -23.42 -23.04
N GLU A 39 -38.09 -23.32 -22.19
CA GLU A 39 -39.25 -24.17 -22.20
C GLU A 39 -40.21 -23.84 -21.07
N ARG A 40 -41.50 -23.86 -21.38
CA ARG A 40 -42.66 -23.75 -20.47
C ARG A 40 -42.82 -25.01 -19.65
N VAL A 41 -43.24 -24.90 -18.39
CA VAL A 41 -44.29 -25.78 -17.80
C VAL A 41 -44.82 -25.21 -16.46
N VAL A 42 -46.12 -24.89 -16.46
CA VAL A 42 -47.21 -25.13 -15.50
C VAL A 42 -47.09 -24.74 -14.03
N ALA A 43 -48.16 -24.05 -13.62
CA ALA A 43 -48.56 -23.63 -12.29
C ALA A 43 -48.99 -24.80 -11.35
N GLU A 44 -48.79 -24.61 -10.02
CA GLU A 44 -49.71 -25.13 -9.00
C GLU A 44 -49.61 -24.36 -7.68
N THR A 45 -50.69 -23.73 -7.37
CA THR A 45 -51.54 -23.62 -6.16
C THR A 45 -50.95 -23.35 -4.77
N LEU A 46 -51.54 -22.29 -4.19
CA LEU A 46 -51.63 -21.86 -2.80
C LEU A 46 -52.25 -22.91 -1.83
N PRO A 47 -52.18 -22.71 -0.49
CA PRO A 47 -53.36 -22.12 0.16
C PRO A 47 -53.09 -21.13 1.34
N ASP A 48 -54.18 -20.41 1.57
CA ASP A 48 -54.57 -19.41 2.53
C ASP A 48 -54.41 -19.71 4.03
N SER A 49 -54.38 -18.60 4.78
CA SER A 49 -55.23 -18.20 5.92
C SER A 49 -54.39 -17.47 6.99
N VAL A 50 -54.80 -16.45 7.71
CA VAL A 50 -56.00 -16.07 8.43
C VAL A 50 -55.96 -14.58 8.81
N LYS A 51 -57.03 -13.86 8.51
CA LYS A 51 -57.84 -12.82 9.22
C LYS A 51 -57.24 -12.10 10.45
N SER A 52 -57.34 -10.78 10.63
CA SER A 52 -58.57 -9.94 10.91
C SER A 52 -58.07 -8.55 11.34
N SER A 53 -58.66 -7.42 11.35
CA SER A 53 -59.97 -6.85 11.17
C SER A 53 -59.88 -5.33 11.54
N ARG A 54 -60.66 -4.54 10.85
CA ARG A 54 -61.56 -3.47 11.21
C ARG A 54 -61.26 -2.00 10.82
N ARG A 55 -62.11 -1.60 9.88
CA ARG A 55 -62.94 -0.37 9.82
C ARG A 55 -62.36 1.03 9.77
N GLY A 56 -62.70 1.73 8.70
CA GLY A 56 -62.83 3.16 8.62
C GLY A 56 -63.30 3.64 7.25
N ARG A 57 -64.51 4.13 7.20
CA ARG A 57 -65.31 4.56 6.05
C ARG A 57 -64.75 5.78 5.30
N GLY A 58 -64.94 5.79 3.97
CA GLY A 58 -65.63 6.83 3.29
C GLY A 58 -64.88 7.70 2.32
N ALA A 59 -65.05 7.52 1.01
CA ALA A 59 -65.58 8.46 0.07
C ALA A 59 -65.25 8.03 -1.38
N ARG A 60 -66.31 7.62 -2.06
CA ARG A 60 -66.31 7.41 -3.52
C ARG A 60 -66.20 8.75 -4.21
N ARG A 61 -65.19 8.89 -5.09
CA ARG A 61 -65.26 9.85 -6.21
C ARG A 61 -64.88 9.14 -7.49
N ARG A 62 -65.86 9.00 -8.35
CA ARG A 62 -65.73 8.52 -9.74
C ARG A 62 -64.78 9.44 -10.48
N MET A 63 -63.76 8.88 -11.15
CA MET A 63 -63.08 9.55 -12.23
C MET A 63 -63.10 8.63 -13.47
N ARG A 64 -63.63 9.17 -14.54
CA ARG A 64 -63.76 8.61 -15.86
C ARG A 64 -62.39 8.18 -16.41
N GLN A 65 -62.35 6.98 -16.98
CA GLN A 65 -61.32 6.54 -17.91
C GLN A 65 -61.47 7.37 -19.20
N ASN A 66 -60.48 8.19 -19.50
CA ASN A 66 -60.19 8.66 -20.85
C ASN A 66 -59.03 7.83 -21.37
N THR A 67 -59.31 6.98 -22.31
CA THR A 67 -58.35 6.33 -23.19
C THR A 67 -57.90 7.37 -24.20
N GLU A 68 -56.73 7.96 -23.96
CA GLU A 68 -56.04 8.71 -25.01
C GLU A 68 -55.03 7.76 -25.65
N GLN A 69 -55.21 7.60 -26.94
CA GLN A 69 -54.29 6.93 -27.84
C GLN A 69 -52.96 7.67 -27.87
N SER A 70 -51.88 6.97 -27.50
CA SER A 70 -50.53 7.47 -27.72
C SER A 70 -50.26 7.64 -29.20
N GLN A 71 -50.29 8.87 -29.70
CA GLN A 71 -49.68 9.24 -30.96
C GLN A 71 -48.18 9.08 -30.86
N PRO A 72 -47.46 8.67 -31.95
CA PRO A 72 -46.00 8.62 -31.96
C PRO A 72 -45.46 10.03 -31.73
N ALA A 73 -44.43 10.13 -30.86
CA ALA A 73 -43.73 11.38 -30.58
C ALA A 73 -43.32 12.04 -31.90
N SER A 74 -43.98 13.13 -32.21
CA SER A 74 -43.57 14.00 -33.33
C SER A 74 -42.13 14.44 -33.03
N ALA A 75 -41.25 14.25 -34.00
CA ALA A 75 -39.93 14.83 -33.98
C ALA A 75 -40.09 16.33 -33.66
N LYS A 76 -39.50 16.76 -32.58
CA LYS A 76 -39.43 18.19 -32.23
C LYS A 76 -38.71 18.88 -33.37
N ILE A 77 -39.49 19.58 -34.21
CA ILE A 77 -38.97 20.52 -35.16
C ILE A 77 -38.34 21.64 -34.33
N TRP A 78 -37.01 21.67 -34.26
CA TRP A 78 -36.28 22.77 -33.70
C TRP A 78 -36.63 23.99 -34.52
N SER A 79 -37.29 24.95 -33.90
CA SER A 79 -37.69 26.18 -34.60
C SER A 79 -36.44 26.93 -35.02
N ASP A 80 -36.41 27.52 -36.20
CA ASP A 80 -35.34 28.33 -36.82
C ASP A 80 -34.95 29.59 -36.08
N SER A 81 -35.18 29.64 -34.73
CA SER A 81 -34.99 30.81 -33.89
C SER A 81 -33.87 30.71 -32.85
N LEU A 82 -33.14 29.58 -32.77
CA LEU A 82 -32.01 29.48 -31.84
C LEU A 82 -30.81 30.25 -32.45
N PRO A 83 -30.09 31.07 -31.62
CA PRO A 83 -28.91 31.75 -32.11
C PRO A 83 -27.82 30.76 -32.48
N THR A 84 -27.20 30.95 -33.66
CA THR A 84 -26.07 30.18 -34.20
C THR A 84 -24.76 30.92 -33.94
N PHE A 85 -23.69 30.16 -33.74
CA PHE A 85 -22.37 30.69 -33.36
C PHE A 85 -21.31 30.18 -34.34
N ASP A 86 -20.56 31.11 -34.95
CA ASP A 86 -19.42 30.82 -35.85
C ASP A 86 -18.07 31.23 -35.21
N GLY A 87 -18.08 31.59 -33.95
CA GLY A 87 -16.93 32.10 -33.25
C GLY A 87 -16.19 31.02 -32.47
N ARG A 88 -15.55 31.43 -31.40
CA ARG A 88 -14.70 30.58 -30.51
C ARG A 88 -15.49 29.83 -29.46
N ILE A 89 -15.11 28.58 -29.23
CA ILE A 89 -15.79 27.67 -28.31
C ILE A 89 -14.93 27.41 -27.09
N GLY A 90 -15.49 27.63 -25.90
CA GLY A 90 -14.86 27.29 -24.61
C GLY A 90 -15.42 26.01 -24.03
N LEU A 91 -14.55 25.16 -23.52
CA LEU A 91 -14.91 23.94 -22.80
C LEU A 91 -14.55 24.09 -21.31
N VAL A 92 -15.52 23.84 -20.44
CA VAL A 92 -15.37 23.92 -18.99
C VAL A 92 -15.55 22.54 -18.38
N LEU A 93 -14.56 22.06 -17.60
CA LEU A 93 -14.50 20.73 -17.02
C LEU A 93 -14.55 20.81 -15.49
N ALA A 94 -15.59 20.24 -14.88
CA ALA A 94 -15.75 20.23 -13.43
C ALA A 94 -14.76 19.30 -12.74
N GLY A 95 -14.49 19.54 -11.47
CA GLY A 95 -13.81 18.57 -10.61
C GLY A 95 -14.73 17.41 -10.24
N GLY A 96 -14.14 16.24 -9.85
CA GLY A 96 -14.96 15.09 -9.48
C GLY A 96 -14.18 13.81 -9.17
N GLY A 97 -12.86 13.86 -9.03
CA GLY A 97 -12.02 12.67 -8.85
C GLY A 97 -12.21 11.68 -9.99
N ALA A 98 -12.34 10.37 -9.74
CA ALA A 98 -12.51 9.36 -10.77
C ALA A 98 -13.76 9.58 -11.64
N LYS A 99 -14.80 10.24 -11.13
CA LYS A 99 -15.98 10.61 -11.91
C LYS A 99 -15.63 11.54 -13.10
N GLY A 100 -14.59 12.37 -12.93
CA GLY A 100 -14.14 13.29 -13.97
C GLY A 100 -13.53 12.61 -15.22
N LEU A 101 -13.30 11.29 -15.21
CA LEU A 101 -12.98 10.54 -16.43
C LEU A 101 -14.10 10.62 -17.48
N TYR A 102 -15.31 10.99 -17.06
CA TYR A 102 -16.44 11.35 -17.89
C TYR A 102 -16.07 12.38 -18.99
N HIS A 103 -15.19 13.35 -18.64
CA HIS A 103 -14.78 14.41 -19.54
C HIS A 103 -14.02 13.89 -20.77
N ILE A 104 -13.32 12.75 -20.66
CA ILE A 104 -12.65 12.13 -21.82
C ILE A 104 -13.69 11.73 -22.87
N GLY A 105 -14.81 11.12 -22.43
CA GLY A 105 -15.92 10.76 -23.31
C GLY A 105 -16.57 11.99 -23.95
N VAL A 106 -16.73 13.09 -23.19
CA VAL A 106 -17.26 14.37 -23.72
C VAL A 106 -16.35 14.92 -24.82
N ILE A 107 -15.06 15.03 -24.58
CA ILE A 107 -14.08 15.52 -25.57
C ILE A 107 -14.07 14.63 -26.82
N LYS A 108 -14.09 13.31 -26.64
CA LYS A 108 -14.13 12.33 -27.73
C LYS A 108 -15.34 12.52 -28.66
N ALA A 109 -16.53 12.64 -28.07
CA ALA A 109 -17.76 12.87 -28.82
C ALA A 109 -17.75 14.22 -29.56
N LEU A 110 -17.17 15.28 -28.95
CA LEU A 110 -17.05 16.59 -29.63
C LEU A 110 -16.08 16.51 -30.83
N GLU A 111 -14.88 15.90 -30.66
CA GLU A 111 -13.91 15.75 -31.74
C GLU A 111 -14.44 14.88 -32.90
N GLU A 112 -15.08 13.75 -32.59
CA GLU A 112 -15.66 12.86 -33.60
C GLU A 112 -16.81 13.49 -34.41
N ASN A 113 -17.38 14.57 -33.89
CA ASN A 113 -18.45 15.31 -34.53
C ASN A 113 -18.04 16.70 -35.04
N ASP A 114 -16.74 16.94 -35.20
CA ASP A 114 -16.14 18.16 -35.74
C ASP A 114 -16.47 19.43 -34.93
N ILE A 115 -16.88 19.30 -33.67
CA ILE A 115 -17.10 20.45 -32.80
C ILE A 115 -15.77 20.98 -32.30
N PRO A 116 -15.39 22.24 -32.63
CA PRO A 116 -14.08 22.77 -32.22
C PRO A 116 -14.02 23.08 -30.72
N ILE A 117 -12.87 22.85 -30.13
CA ILE A 117 -12.53 23.26 -28.75
C ILE A 117 -11.37 24.26 -28.86
N ASP A 118 -11.63 25.55 -28.58
CA ASP A 118 -10.63 26.60 -28.72
C ASP A 118 -10.01 27.05 -27.41
N TYR A 119 -10.73 26.86 -26.30
CA TYR A 119 -10.30 27.22 -24.96
C TYR A 119 -10.75 26.14 -23.97
N VAL A 120 -9.93 25.83 -22.98
CA VAL A 120 -10.28 24.86 -21.95
C VAL A 120 -10.00 25.43 -20.57
N SER A 121 -10.95 25.24 -19.66
CA SER A 121 -10.72 25.46 -18.23
C SER A 121 -11.15 24.23 -17.43
N GLY A 122 -10.50 24.02 -16.29
CA GLY A 122 -10.86 22.87 -15.44
C GLY A 122 -10.40 23.00 -14.01
N THR A 123 -11.05 22.21 -13.16
CA THR A 123 -10.71 22.06 -11.74
C THR A 123 -10.48 20.58 -11.42
N SER A 124 -9.47 20.28 -10.56
CA SER A 124 -9.20 18.93 -10.08
C SER A 124 -9.02 17.92 -11.22
N MET A 125 -9.85 16.87 -11.34
CA MET A 125 -9.79 15.94 -12.47
C MET A 125 -10.07 16.67 -13.80
N GLY A 126 -10.97 17.65 -13.83
CA GLY A 126 -11.18 18.47 -15.01
C GLY A 126 -9.94 19.26 -15.42
N ALA A 127 -9.11 19.69 -14.45
CA ALA A 127 -7.82 20.32 -14.73
C ALA A 127 -6.84 19.33 -15.36
N ILE A 128 -6.79 18.08 -14.87
CA ILE A 128 -5.91 17.02 -15.44
C ILE A 128 -6.31 16.71 -16.87
N ILE A 129 -7.59 16.43 -17.13
CA ILE A 129 -8.09 16.08 -18.47
C ILE A 129 -7.95 17.28 -19.43
N GLY A 130 -8.29 18.48 -18.96
CA GLY A 130 -8.11 19.72 -19.74
C GLY A 130 -6.63 19.98 -20.08
N ALA A 131 -5.71 19.77 -19.13
CA ALA A 131 -4.28 19.91 -19.39
C ALA A 131 -3.73 18.85 -20.34
N LEU A 132 -4.19 17.60 -20.27
CA LEU A 132 -3.84 16.56 -21.24
C LEU A 132 -4.26 16.97 -22.65
N TYR A 133 -5.48 17.45 -22.80
CA TYR A 133 -5.97 17.95 -24.08
C TYR A 133 -5.14 19.14 -24.59
N ALA A 134 -4.93 20.13 -23.73
CA ALA A 134 -4.14 21.32 -24.07
C ALA A 134 -2.67 21.02 -24.37
N ALA A 135 -2.10 19.96 -23.78
CA ALA A 135 -0.76 19.47 -24.05
C ALA A 135 -0.66 18.58 -25.31
N GLY A 136 -1.77 18.42 -26.05
CA GLY A 136 -1.80 17.68 -27.30
C GLY A 136 -1.94 16.16 -27.17
N TYR A 137 -2.49 15.64 -26.06
CA TYR A 137 -2.87 14.23 -25.95
C TYR A 137 -4.19 13.99 -26.69
N SER A 138 -4.26 12.89 -27.46
CA SER A 138 -5.52 12.46 -28.04
C SER A 138 -6.39 11.74 -27.01
N THR A 139 -7.68 11.62 -27.29
CA THR A 139 -8.61 10.90 -26.40
C THR A 139 -8.24 9.43 -26.29
N GLU A 140 -7.72 8.80 -27.35
CA GLU A 140 -7.22 7.43 -27.31
C GLU A 140 -6.00 7.28 -26.40
N GLN A 141 -5.12 8.28 -26.38
CA GLN A 141 -3.95 8.28 -25.47
C GLN A 141 -4.40 8.46 -24.02
N MET A 142 -5.39 9.32 -23.76
CA MET A 142 -5.96 9.48 -22.41
C MET A 142 -6.63 8.18 -21.94
N GLU A 143 -7.42 7.53 -22.79
CA GLU A 143 -8.01 6.22 -22.50
C GLU A 143 -6.94 5.16 -22.22
N ALA A 144 -5.84 5.14 -22.98
CA ALA A 144 -4.73 4.22 -22.78
C ALA A 144 -4.02 4.41 -21.43
N ILE A 145 -3.79 5.66 -20.99
CA ILE A 145 -3.24 6.00 -19.67
C ILE A 145 -4.13 5.43 -18.57
N VAL A 146 -5.43 5.62 -18.68
CA VAL A 146 -6.39 5.13 -17.70
C VAL A 146 -6.46 3.59 -17.71
N ALA A 147 -6.54 2.97 -18.88
CA ALA A 147 -6.62 1.52 -19.05
C ALA A 147 -5.36 0.78 -18.58
N SER A 148 -4.20 1.43 -18.56
CA SER A 148 -2.94 0.85 -18.06
C SER A 148 -2.96 0.51 -16.56
N GLY A 149 -3.93 1.06 -15.80
CA GLY A 149 -3.97 0.96 -14.33
C GLY A 149 -2.95 1.87 -13.61
N SER A 150 -2.22 2.69 -14.35
CA SER A 150 -1.21 3.61 -13.79
C SER A 150 -1.85 4.63 -12.84
N VAL A 151 -3.04 5.14 -13.19
CA VAL A 151 -3.76 6.13 -12.38
C VAL A 151 -4.10 5.58 -11.00
N GLU A 152 -4.59 4.33 -10.91
CA GLU A 152 -4.81 3.67 -9.61
C GLU A 152 -3.53 3.57 -8.78
N GLN A 153 -2.43 3.22 -9.44
CA GLN A 153 -1.14 3.11 -8.78
C GLN A 153 -0.66 4.46 -8.26
N TRP A 154 -0.78 5.54 -9.05
CA TRP A 154 -0.40 6.89 -8.64
C TRP A 154 -1.19 7.38 -7.42
N VAL A 155 -2.50 7.17 -7.44
CA VAL A 155 -3.41 7.60 -6.35
C VAL A 155 -3.28 6.70 -5.11
N SER A 156 -2.83 5.44 -5.25
CA SER A 156 -2.58 4.57 -4.10
C SER A 156 -1.48 5.07 -3.18
N GLY A 157 -0.53 5.85 -3.71
CA GLY A 157 0.65 6.34 -3.00
C GLY A 157 1.64 5.24 -2.60
N VAL A 158 1.43 4.00 -3.03
CA VAL A 158 2.30 2.86 -2.71
C VAL A 158 3.43 2.82 -3.72
N ILE A 159 4.64 3.07 -3.28
CA ILE A 159 5.85 2.89 -4.12
C ILE A 159 6.01 1.41 -4.44
N ASP A 160 6.20 1.10 -5.72
CA ASP A 160 6.37 -0.29 -6.19
C ASP A 160 7.50 -0.97 -5.40
N PRO A 161 7.25 -2.15 -4.82
CA PRO A 161 8.25 -2.91 -4.07
C PRO A 161 9.53 -3.21 -4.85
N LYS A 162 9.51 -3.15 -6.19
CA LYS A 162 10.72 -3.31 -7.01
C LYS A 162 11.82 -2.29 -6.71
N TYR A 163 11.45 -1.09 -6.21
CA TYR A 163 12.39 -0.01 -5.87
C TYR A 163 13.00 -0.17 -4.48
N LYS A 164 12.39 -0.98 -3.60
CA LYS A 164 12.84 -1.17 -2.24
C LYS A 164 13.96 -2.20 -2.15
N PHE A 165 15.01 -1.86 -1.40
CA PHE A 165 16.09 -2.81 -1.09
C PHE A 165 15.65 -3.73 0.05
N TYR A 166 15.91 -5.04 -0.11
CA TYR A 166 15.52 -6.06 0.85
C TYR A 166 16.14 -5.84 2.24
N TYR A 167 17.37 -5.35 2.33
CA TYR A 167 18.03 -5.09 3.61
C TYR A 167 17.36 -3.98 4.45
N ASN A 168 16.54 -3.12 3.84
CA ASN A 168 15.75 -2.13 4.56
C ASN A 168 14.49 -2.73 5.21
N GLU A 169 14.10 -3.92 4.78
CA GLU A 169 13.01 -4.64 5.39
C GLU A 169 13.52 -5.37 6.63
N ARG A 170 12.98 -5.03 7.81
CA ARG A 170 13.17 -5.84 8.99
C ARG A 170 12.08 -6.90 9.00
N PRO A 171 12.40 -8.16 8.67
CA PRO A 171 11.40 -9.22 8.59
C PRO A 171 10.71 -9.51 9.94
N ASP A 172 11.28 -9.03 11.04
CA ASP A 172 10.85 -9.37 12.40
C ASP A 172 10.08 -8.25 13.11
N SER A 173 9.65 -7.19 12.42
CA SER A 173 8.88 -6.11 13.06
C SER A 173 7.38 -6.35 12.93
N PRO A 174 6.69 -6.76 14.01
CA PRO A 174 5.24 -6.98 14.01
C PRO A 174 4.47 -5.68 14.27
N SER A 175 5.00 -4.56 13.82
CA SER A 175 4.41 -3.25 14.05
C SER A 175 3.08 -3.11 13.34
N MET A 176 2.03 -2.84 14.09
CA MET A 176 0.68 -2.50 13.61
C MET A 176 0.48 -0.99 13.51
N LEU A 177 1.10 -0.25 14.44
CA LEU A 177 1.05 1.19 14.52
C LEU A 177 2.45 1.73 14.74
N SER A 178 2.83 2.75 13.97
CA SER A 178 4.09 3.47 14.16
C SER A 178 3.82 4.96 14.35
N ILE A 179 4.41 5.53 15.38
CA ILE A 179 4.33 6.95 15.72
C ILE A 179 5.74 7.52 15.59
N TYR A 180 5.86 8.58 14.82
CA TYR A 180 7.13 9.28 14.62
C TYR A 180 7.21 10.50 15.53
N ALA A 181 8.42 10.79 16.03
CA ALA A 181 8.67 11.94 16.86
C ALA A 181 10.06 12.52 16.62
N ASP A 182 10.18 13.82 16.83
CA ASP A 182 11.44 14.53 16.88
C ASP A 182 11.63 15.25 18.20
N ILE A 183 12.87 15.32 18.64
CA ILE A 183 13.26 16.17 19.77
C ILE A 183 13.70 17.52 19.21
N LYS A 184 12.94 18.56 19.48
CA LYS A 184 13.36 19.95 19.24
C LYS A 184 13.87 20.54 20.54
N ARG A 185 15.12 20.99 20.53
CA ARG A 185 15.68 21.81 21.58
C ARG A 185 15.45 23.27 21.19
N ASP A 186 14.67 23.97 21.98
CA ASP A 186 14.49 25.40 21.81
C ASP A 186 15.79 26.10 22.20
N SER A 187 16.41 26.79 21.26
CA SER A 187 17.68 27.51 21.48
C SER A 187 17.53 28.70 22.41
N THR A 188 16.31 29.18 22.64
CA THR A 188 16.04 30.35 23.47
C THR A 188 15.63 30.01 24.92
N SER A 189 14.98 28.84 25.13
CA SER A 189 14.43 28.47 26.43
C SER A 189 15.11 27.28 27.11
N GLU A 190 16.14 26.69 26.47
CA GLU A 190 16.79 25.41 26.87
C GLU A 190 15.82 24.23 27.07
N LYS A 191 14.53 24.43 26.78
CA LYS A 191 13.50 23.38 26.92
C LYS A 191 13.57 22.40 25.75
N THR A 192 13.62 21.15 26.11
CA THR A 192 13.50 20.07 25.13
C THR A 192 12.04 19.68 25.02
N SER A 193 11.47 19.80 23.81
CA SER A 193 10.11 19.35 23.51
C SER A 193 10.14 18.16 22.57
N MET A 194 9.34 17.16 22.87
CA MET A 194 9.08 16.04 21.94
C MET A 194 7.85 16.40 21.11
N ASN A 195 8.05 16.55 19.81
CA ASN A 195 6.98 16.83 18.87
C ASN A 195 6.63 15.54 18.11
N LEU A 196 5.36 15.14 18.20
CA LEU A 196 4.82 14.07 17.39
C LEU A 196 4.71 14.55 15.96
N ALA A 197 5.28 13.78 15.02
CA ALA A 197 5.11 14.01 13.60
C ALA A 197 3.81 13.36 13.14
N LEU A 198 2.77 14.15 13.00
CA LEU A 198 1.53 13.71 12.39
C LEU A 198 1.69 13.65 10.87
N PRO A 199 1.02 12.70 10.19
CA PRO A 199 1.06 12.67 8.74
C PRO A 199 0.42 13.93 8.15
N HIS A 200 1.06 14.50 7.12
CA HIS A 200 0.56 15.69 6.42
C HIS A 200 -0.54 15.35 5.40
N ALA A 201 -0.63 14.08 5.00
CA ALA A 201 -1.63 13.56 4.07
C ALA A 201 -1.72 12.03 4.23
N PHE A 202 -2.81 11.45 3.75
CA PHE A 202 -3.01 10.00 3.81
C PHE A 202 -2.32 9.25 2.66
N VAL A 203 -2.02 9.95 1.57
CA VAL A 203 -1.41 9.38 0.35
C VAL A 203 -0.04 10.01 0.13
N ASN A 204 0.97 9.17 -0.14
CA ASN A 204 2.27 9.63 -0.62
C ASN A 204 2.14 10.07 -2.07
N THR A 205 2.42 11.35 -2.34
CA THR A 205 2.21 11.94 -3.66
C THR A 205 3.36 11.72 -4.64
N ALA A 206 4.47 11.09 -4.23
CA ALA A 206 5.66 10.97 -5.07
C ALA A 206 5.39 10.33 -6.44
N GLN A 207 4.48 9.36 -6.54
CA GLN A 207 4.14 8.74 -7.82
C GLN A 207 3.37 9.69 -8.72
N ILE A 208 2.35 10.35 -8.21
CA ILE A 208 1.54 11.27 -9.00
C ILE A 208 2.35 12.54 -9.36
N ASP A 209 3.21 13.00 -8.45
CA ASP A 209 4.09 14.15 -8.71
C ASP A 209 5.02 13.87 -9.90
N MET A 210 5.65 12.68 -9.96
CA MET A 210 6.49 12.27 -11.08
C MET A 210 5.68 12.02 -12.35
N ALA A 211 4.47 11.48 -12.25
CA ALA A 211 3.59 11.28 -13.40
C ALA A 211 3.16 12.60 -14.05
N LEU A 212 2.82 13.63 -13.25
CA LEU A 212 2.49 14.96 -13.77
C LEU A 212 3.69 15.62 -14.45
N ILE A 213 4.90 15.43 -13.93
CA ILE A 213 6.14 15.89 -14.56
C ILE A 213 6.32 15.20 -15.92
N GLU A 214 6.14 13.89 -15.99
CA GLU A 214 6.25 13.10 -17.23
C GLU A 214 5.24 13.56 -18.29
N LEU A 215 4.00 13.83 -17.88
CA LEU A 215 2.92 14.18 -18.79
C LEU A 215 3.00 15.61 -19.32
N PHE A 216 3.51 16.56 -18.51
CA PHE A 216 3.30 17.97 -18.82
C PHE A 216 4.58 18.81 -18.98
N SER A 217 5.78 18.35 -18.53
CA SER A 217 6.98 19.20 -18.55
C SER A 217 7.42 19.58 -19.96
N SER A 218 7.35 18.65 -20.92
CA SER A 218 7.72 18.93 -22.32
C SER A 218 6.76 19.94 -22.96
N ALA A 219 5.46 19.82 -22.68
CA ALA A 219 4.45 20.76 -23.17
C ALA A 219 4.61 22.15 -22.52
N SER A 220 4.90 22.20 -21.23
CA SER A 220 5.18 23.43 -20.50
C SER A 220 6.41 24.14 -21.06
N ALA A 221 7.46 23.40 -21.39
CA ALA A 221 8.68 23.93 -22.02
C ALA A 221 8.40 24.47 -23.41
N ALA A 222 7.68 23.74 -24.28
CA ALA A 222 7.29 24.15 -25.62
C ALA A 222 6.45 25.43 -25.64
N ALA A 223 5.60 25.61 -24.60
CA ALA A 223 4.80 26.82 -24.41
C ALA A 223 5.58 27.97 -23.73
N GLY A 224 6.82 27.71 -23.26
CA GLY A 224 7.59 28.71 -22.53
C GLY A 224 6.94 29.13 -21.21
N GLY A 225 6.12 28.27 -20.62
CA GLY A 225 5.36 28.54 -19.39
C GLY A 225 4.13 29.43 -19.59
N ASP A 226 3.75 29.78 -20.82
CA ASP A 226 2.56 30.58 -21.15
C ASP A 226 1.46 29.61 -21.63
N PHE A 227 0.38 29.46 -20.85
CA PHE A 227 -0.67 28.50 -21.14
C PHE A 227 -1.53 28.88 -22.34
N ASP A 228 -1.41 30.12 -22.85
CA ASP A 228 -2.03 30.52 -24.10
C ASP A 228 -1.30 29.95 -25.32
N LYS A 229 -0.05 29.48 -25.17
CA LYS A 229 0.77 28.90 -26.24
C LYS A 229 0.73 27.37 -26.28
N LEU A 230 -0.02 26.72 -25.39
CA LEU A 230 -0.33 25.31 -25.49
C LEU A 230 -1.10 25.01 -26.79
N MET A 231 -1.31 23.77 -27.15
CA MET A 231 -2.12 23.40 -28.34
C MET A 231 -3.48 24.06 -28.30
N VAL A 232 -4.08 24.11 -27.12
CA VAL A 232 -5.31 24.88 -26.85
C VAL A 232 -5.04 25.72 -25.60
N PRO A 233 -5.33 27.04 -25.64
CA PRO A 233 -5.21 27.89 -24.46
C PRO A 233 -5.97 27.33 -23.26
N TYR A 234 -5.29 27.29 -22.12
CA TYR A 234 -5.72 26.54 -20.94
C TYR A 234 -5.74 27.39 -19.67
N ARG A 235 -6.71 27.09 -18.81
CA ARG A 235 -6.80 27.64 -17.44
C ARG A 235 -7.11 26.52 -16.45
N CYS A 236 -6.53 26.61 -15.25
CA CYS A 236 -6.98 25.81 -14.12
C CYS A 236 -7.01 26.62 -12.84
N VAL A 237 -7.76 26.11 -11.87
CA VAL A 237 -8.00 26.81 -10.61
C VAL A 237 -7.57 25.93 -9.44
N ALA A 238 -6.87 26.54 -8.47
CA ALA A 238 -6.64 25.99 -7.14
C ALA A 238 -7.22 26.92 -6.08
N THR A 239 -7.25 26.50 -4.84
CA THR A 239 -7.73 27.28 -3.70
C THR A 239 -6.57 27.66 -2.77
N ASP A 240 -6.40 28.95 -2.47
CA ASP A 240 -5.52 29.40 -1.36
C ASP A 240 -6.18 29.01 -0.04
N MET A 241 -5.60 28.03 0.64
CA MET A 241 -6.12 27.47 1.88
C MET A 241 -6.26 28.48 3.00
N ASN A 242 -5.38 29.50 3.04
CA ASN A 242 -5.37 30.48 4.11
C ASN A 242 -6.29 31.66 3.86
N ARG A 243 -6.51 32.02 2.56
CA ARG A 243 -7.34 33.17 2.17
C ARG A 243 -8.73 32.74 1.74
N HIS A 244 -8.99 31.47 1.54
CA HIS A 244 -10.25 30.93 1.01
C HIS A 244 -10.65 31.63 -0.30
N SER A 245 -9.73 31.68 -1.25
CA SER A 245 -9.95 32.36 -2.53
C SER A 245 -9.38 31.52 -3.68
N ALA A 246 -9.98 31.67 -4.87
CA ALA A 246 -9.47 31.04 -6.09
C ALA A 246 -8.08 31.58 -6.44
N VAL A 247 -7.25 30.68 -6.96
CA VAL A 247 -5.98 30.99 -7.60
C VAL A 247 -6.05 30.44 -9.01
N GLU A 248 -6.19 31.34 -9.97
CA GLU A 248 -6.24 31.07 -11.39
C GLU A 248 -4.81 30.90 -11.93
N PHE A 249 -4.56 29.86 -12.73
CA PHE A 249 -3.30 29.64 -13.43
C PHE A 249 -3.47 29.85 -14.93
N SER A 250 -2.68 30.76 -15.48
CA SER A 250 -2.55 31.09 -16.91
C SER A 250 -1.12 31.00 -17.41
N GLU A 251 -0.16 30.90 -16.47
CA GLU A 251 1.29 30.86 -16.75
C GLU A 251 2.03 30.09 -15.64
N GLY A 252 3.27 29.75 -15.91
CA GLY A 252 4.20 29.10 -14.99
C GLY A 252 4.44 27.64 -15.34
N ASP A 253 4.71 26.80 -14.32
CA ASP A 253 4.94 25.38 -14.47
C ASP A 253 3.61 24.62 -14.55
N LEU A 254 3.28 24.10 -15.73
CA LEU A 254 2.01 23.38 -15.96
C LEU A 254 1.84 22.15 -15.05
N PRO A 255 2.86 21.27 -14.85
CA PRO A 255 2.79 20.19 -13.85
C PRO A 255 2.39 20.68 -12.46
N PHE A 256 2.98 21.80 -12.00
CA PHE A 256 2.69 22.38 -10.69
C PHE A 256 1.25 22.94 -10.62
N ALA A 257 0.80 23.64 -11.63
CA ALA A 257 -0.55 24.20 -11.68
C ALA A 257 -1.63 23.11 -11.58
N VAL A 258 -1.46 22.03 -12.37
CA VAL A 258 -2.36 20.87 -12.34
C VAL A 258 -2.29 20.16 -10.97
N ARG A 259 -1.06 20.02 -10.41
CA ARG A 259 -0.87 19.43 -9.08
C ARG A 259 -1.53 20.24 -7.98
N ALA A 260 -1.49 21.56 -8.06
CA ALA A 260 -2.17 22.43 -7.11
C ALA A 260 -3.68 22.25 -7.19
N SER A 261 -4.23 22.26 -8.42
CA SER A 261 -5.67 22.14 -8.67
C SER A 261 -6.26 20.80 -8.19
N MET A 262 -5.47 19.71 -8.12
CA MET A 262 -5.92 18.40 -7.69
C MET A 262 -5.56 18.03 -6.24
N SER A 263 -5.04 18.97 -5.44
CA SER A 263 -4.58 18.74 -4.06
C SER A 263 -5.75 18.60 -3.08
N TYR A 264 -6.57 17.54 -3.24
CA TYR A 264 -7.75 17.30 -2.41
C TYR A 264 -7.37 17.20 -0.93
N PRO A 265 -7.98 18.03 -0.04
CA PRO A 265 -7.63 18.10 1.37
C PRO A 265 -7.68 16.75 2.07
N MET A 266 -6.80 16.54 3.04
CA MET A 266 -6.59 15.29 3.77
C MET A 266 -6.03 14.14 2.92
N LEU A 267 -6.45 13.96 1.68
CA LEU A 267 -5.99 12.88 0.81
C LEU A 267 -4.58 13.15 0.29
N PHE A 268 -4.40 14.30 -0.35
CA PHE A 268 -3.12 14.74 -0.89
C PHE A 268 -2.53 15.89 -0.10
N ARG A 269 -1.21 15.93 -0.05
CA ARG A 269 -0.51 17.04 0.58
C ARG A 269 -0.75 18.33 -0.19
N PRO A 270 -1.10 19.45 0.48
CA PRO A 270 -1.12 20.77 -0.12
C PRO A 270 0.24 21.11 -0.73
N VAL A 271 0.26 21.93 -1.77
CA VAL A 271 1.47 22.47 -2.38
C VAL A 271 1.65 23.93 -2.04
N THR A 272 2.91 24.39 -2.02
CA THR A 272 3.22 25.81 -1.75
C THR A 272 3.84 26.41 -3.01
N ASP A 273 3.32 27.53 -3.46
CA ASP A 273 3.85 28.25 -4.61
C ASP A 273 5.03 29.17 -4.23
N ASP A 274 5.62 29.81 -5.23
CA ASP A 274 6.77 30.72 -5.04
C ASP A 274 6.41 32.01 -4.28
N LYS A 275 5.11 32.33 -4.16
CA LYS A 275 4.58 33.44 -3.36
C LYS A 275 4.30 33.03 -1.91
N GLY A 276 4.57 31.78 -1.54
CA GLY A 276 4.32 31.24 -0.20
C GLY A 276 2.84 30.94 0.09
N ARG A 277 1.97 30.91 -0.94
CA ARG A 277 0.56 30.51 -0.76
C ARG A 277 0.48 29.00 -0.64
N VAL A 278 -0.31 28.51 0.29
CA VAL A 278 -0.59 27.09 0.48
C VAL A 278 -1.86 26.73 -0.31
N LEU A 279 -1.69 25.92 -1.33
CA LEU A 279 -2.72 25.61 -2.31
C LEU A 279 -3.29 24.21 -2.11
N VAL A 280 -4.60 24.13 -2.18
CA VAL A 280 -5.40 22.91 -2.17
C VAL A 280 -6.28 22.84 -3.41
N ASP A 281 -7.02 21.74 -3.56
CA ASP A 281 -7.93 21.49 -4.68
C ASP A 281 -8.82 22.67 -4.98
N GLY A 282 -8.93 23.01 -6.26
CA GLY A 282 -9.77 24.11 -6.72
C GLY A 282 -11.24 23.93 -6.38
N GLY A 283 -11.71 22.70 -6.28
CA GLY A 283 -13.08 22.38 -5.88
C GLY A 283 -13.46 22.80 -4.46
N CYS A 284 -12.49 23.23 -3.63
CA CYS A 284 -12.80 23.84 -2.34
C CYS A 284 -13.41 25.25 -2.49
N TYR A 285 -13.19 25.95 -3.60
CA TYR A 285 -13.70 27.29 -3.85
C TYR A 285 -14.49 27.41 -5.15
N ASP A 286 -13.95 26.88 -6.26
CA ASP A 286 -14.57 26.92 -7.58
C ASP A 286 -14.37 25.60 -8.30
N ASN A 287 -15.38 24.74 -8.26
CA ASN A 287 -15.33 23.41 -8.88
C ASN A 287 -15.66 23.44 -10.38
N PHE A 288 -16.11 24.57 -10.93
CA PHE A 288 -16.54 24.69 -12.32
C PHE A 288 -16.18 26.07 -12.89
N PRO A 289 -14.92 26.31 -13.30
CA PRO A 289 -14.35 27.63 -13.53
C PRO A 289 -14.72 28.23 -14.90
N TRP A 290 -16.02 28.39 -15.18
CA TRP A 290 -16.49 28.98 -16.44
C TRP A 290 -16.23 30.48 -16.50
N GLN A 291 -16.31 31.17 -15.36
CA GLN A 291 -16.07 32.62 -15.27
C GLN A 291 -14.63 32.98 -15.65
N VAL A 292 -13.67 32.04 -15.47
CA VAL A 292 -12.29 32.27 -15.86
C VAL A 292 -12.13 32.32 -17.39
N LEU A 293 -12.81 31.44 -18.13
CA LEU A 293 -12.84 31.51 -19.60
C LEU A 293 -13.55 32.76 -20.09
N GLU A 294 -14.66 33.11 -19.43
CA GLU A 294 -15.42 34.30 -19.81
C GLU A 294 -14.60 35.59 -19.60
N LYS A 295 -13.85 35.66 -18.52
CA LYS A 295 -13.01 36.82 -18.19
C LYS A 295 -11.85 36.96 -19.19
N ASP A 296 -11.13 35.87 -19.46
CA ASP A 296 -9.86 35.92 -20.19
C ASP A 296 -10.05 35.87 -21.71
N PHE A 297 -11.01 35.06 -22.19
CA PHE A 297 -11.14 34.73 -23.63
C PHE A 297 -12.46 35.17 -24.27
N LYS A 298 -13.52 35.37 -23.47
CA LYS A 298 -14.86 35.74 -23.96
C LYS A 298 -15.32 34.85 -25.13
N PRO A 299 -15.44 33.54 -24.95
CA PRO A 299 -15.86 32.63 -25.99
C PRO A 299 -17.28 32.96 -26.45
N ASP A 300 -17.56 32.75 -27.75
CA ASP A 300 -18.89 32.99 -28.31
C ASP A 300 -19.89 31.95 -27.81
N PHE A 301 -19.40 30.73 -27.51
CA PHE A 301 -20.21 29.66 -26.95
C PHE A 301 -19.43 28.84 -25.92
N LEU A 302 -20.11 28.47 -24.81
CA LEU A 302 -19.57 27.65 -23.75
C LEU A 302 -20.20 26.26 -23.70
N ILE A 303 -19.36 25.23 -23.67
CA ILE A 303 -19.76 23.85 -23.38
C ILE A 303 -19.28 23.52 -21.96
N GLY A 304 -20.19 23.20 -21.07
CA GLY A 304 -19.87 22.75 -19.72
C GLY A 304 -20.00 21.25 -19.61
N SER A 305 -19.05 20.60 -18.93
CA SER A 305 -19.09 19.19 -18.59
C SER A 305 -19.06 19.00 -17.08
N GLN A 306 -20.17 18.50 -16.52
CA GLN A 306 -20.38 18.28 -15.08
C GLN A 306 -20.64 16.80 -14.80
N CYS A 307 -19.76 16.20 -13.97
CA CYS A 307 -19.80 14.78 -13.62
C CYS A 307 -20.30 14.49 -12.20
N LEU A 308 -20.76 15.52 -11.49
CA LEU A 308 -21.31 15.46 -10.13
C LEU A 308 -22.67 16.16 -10.11
N GLU A 309 -23.61 15.60 -9.32
CA GLU A 309 -24.79 16.36 -8.92
C GLU A 309 -24.35 17.51 -7.99
N GLU A 310 -25.15 18.56 -7.89
CA GLU A 310 -24.92 19.66 -6.95
C GLU A 310 -24.64 19.12 -5.55
N GLU A 311 -23.61 19.66 -4.89
CA GLU A 311 -23.11 19.14 -3.63
C GLU A 311 -24.23 18.97 -2.60
N ARG A 312 -24.47 17.71 -2.18
CA ARG A 312 -25.41 17.44 -1.09
C ARG A 312 -24.85 18.06 0.18
N SER A 313 -25.58 19.03 0.73
CA SER A 313 -25.26 19.60 2.03
C SER A 313 -25.14 18.47 3.07
N ALA A 314 -24.05 18.49 3.85
CA ALA A 314 -23.91 17.56 4.96
C ALA A 314 -25.01 17.80 5.99
N ASN A 315 -25.57 16.71 6.54
CA ASN A 315 -26.53 16.75 7.63
C ASN A 315 -25.90 16.15 8.90
N ALA A 316 -26.65 16.16 10.01
CA ALA A 316 -26.14 15.66 11.30
C ALA A 316 -25.79 14.16 11.29
N GLU A 317 -26.33 13.37 10.34
CA GLU A 317 -26.10 11.94 10.21
C GLU A 317 -25.02 11.60 9.18
N SER A 318 -24.53 12.62 8.45
CA SER A 318 -23.47 12.45 7.47
C SER A 318 -22.18 11.97 8.13
N PRO A 319 -21.36 11.13 7.46
CA PRO A 319 -20.04 10.75 7.94
C PRO A 319 -19.18 11.97 8.27
N VAL A 320 -18.36 11.91 9.31
CA VAL A 320 -17.51 13.03 9.78
C VAL A 320 -16.68 13.64 8.63
N GLN A 321 -16.17 12.83 7.73
CA GLN A 321 -15.44 13.31 6.56
C GLN A 321 -16.29 14.22 5.69
N GLN A 322 -17.55 13.88 5.43
CA GLN A 322 -18.47 14.68 4.64
C GLN A 322 -18.82 15.98 5.36
N GLN A 323 -19.01 15.91 6.70
CA GLN A 323 -19.24 17.13 7.50
C GLN A 323 -18.03 18.07 7.45
N VAL A 324 -16.80 17.54 7.57
CA VAL A 324 -15.57 18.33 7.46
C VAL A 324 -15.43 18.95 6.07
N MET A 325 -15.69 18.16 5.01
CA MET A 325 -15.63 18.68 3.64
C MET A 325 -16.63 19.78 3.39
N ALA A 326 -17.86 19.65 3.88
CA ALA A 326 -18.87 20.71 3.77
C ALA A 326 -18.50 22.02 4.49
N LEU A 327 -17.57 21.96 5.46
CA LEU A 327 -17.04 23.15 6.15
C LEU A 327 -15.93 23.85 5.35
N VAL A 328 -15.24 23.14 4.46
CA VAL A 328 -14.08 23.67 3.71
C VAL A 328 -14.37 23.90 2.24
N THR A 329 -15.52 23.45 1.70
CA THR A 329 -15.95 23.67 0.32
C THR A 329 -16.96 24.82 0.26
N MET A 330 -16.79 25.69 -0.74
CA MET A 330 -17.74 26.74 -1.04
C MET A 330 -18.73 26.23 -2.12
N PRO A 331 -19.99 26.72 -2.11
CA PRO A 331 -20.94 26.40 -3.17
C PRO A 331 -20.41 26.88 -4.54
N THR A 332 -20.38 25.97 -5.51
CA THR A 332 -19.94 26.26 -6.88
C THR A 332 -21.10 26.75 -7.74
N ASP A 333 -20.86 27.77 -8.55
CA ASP A 333 -21.81 28.25 -9.54
C ASP A 333 -21.70 27.46 -10.85
N TYR A 334 -22.66 26.58 -11.10
CA TYR A 334 -22.78 25.80 -12.34
C TYR A 334 -23.67 26.48 -13.40
N SER A 335 -24.14 27.68 -13.15
CA SER A 335 -25.02 28.44 -14.08
C SER A 335 -24.21 29.05 -15.21
N LEU A 336 -24.23 28.41 -16.37
CA LEU A 336 -23.64 28.95 -17.59
C LEU A 336 -24.49 30.08 -18.20
N PRO A 337 -23.89 31.02 -18.96
CA PRO A 337 -24.61 32.12 -19.62
C PRO A 337 -25.76 31.65 -20.50
N GLU A 338 -26.97 32.14 -20.27
CA GLU A 338 -28.12 31.75 -21.05
C GLU A 338 -27.96 32.10 -22.54
N GLY A 339 -28.53 31.26 -23.39
CA GLY A 339 -28.60 31.50 -24.84
C GLY A 339 -27.31 31.19 -25.59
N ARG A 340 -26.13 31.19 -24.95
CA ARG A 340 -24.84 30.93 -25.61
C ARG A 340 -24.01 29.84 -24.89
N SER A 341 -24.71 28.90 -24.31
CA SER A 341 -24.04 27.78 -23.62
C SER A 341 -24.85 26.51 -23.68
N MET A 342 -24.17 25.37 -23.37
CA MET A 342 -24.80 24.08 -23.17
C MET A 342 -24.08 23.36 -22.05
N LEU A 343 -24.83 22.83 -21.07
CA LEU A 343 -24.33 22.00 -20.00
C LEU A 343 -24.63 20.51 -20.28
N ILE A 344 -23.59 19.71 -20.39
CA ILE A 344 -23.63 18.25 -20.46
C ILE A 344 -23.37 17.77 -19.04
N LYS A 345 -24.36 17.11 -18.41
CA LYS A 345 -24.26 16.72 -17.01
C LYS A 345 -24.79 15.33 -16.72
N ARG A 346 -24.15 14.69 -15.78
CA ARG A 346 -24.59 13.42 -15.17
C ARG A 346 -24.12 13.35 -13.72
N ASP A 347 -24.93 12.76 -12.83
CA ASP A 347 -24.44 12.25 -11.56
C ASP A 347 -23.84 10.86 -11.76
N VAL A 348 -22.52 10.83 -11.96
CA VAL A 348 -21.79 9.59 -12.18
C VAL A 348 -21.78 8.79 -10.89
N THR A 349 -22.17 7.51 -10.96
CA THR A 349 -22.32 6.64 -9.78
C THR A 349 -20.99 6.13 -9.22
N ALA A 350 -19.87 6.26 -9.96
CA ALA A 350 -18.54 5.87 -9.49
C ALA A 350 -18.15 6.58 -8.17
N GLY A 351 -17.39 5.93 -7.32
CA GLY A 351 -16.79 6.55 -6.14
C GLY A 351 -15.70 7.57 -6.50
N LEU A 352 -15.39 8.51 -5.61
CA LEU A 352 -14.39 9.58 -5.84
C LEU A 352 -13.00 9.05 -6.29
N LEU A 353 -12.61 7.86 -5.84
CA LEU A 353 -11.34 7.20 -6.15
C LEU A 353 -11.55 5.82 -6.81
N ASP A 354 -12.72 5.58 -7.40
CA ASP A 354 -13.05 4.34 -8.10
C ASP A 354 -12.64 4.44 -9.58
N PHE A 355 -11.38 4.22 -9.86
CA PHE A 355 -10.85 4.18 -11.22
C PHE A 355 -11.11 2.85 -11.95
N ALA A 356 -11.65 1.84 -11.27
CA ALA A 356 -11.98 0.56 -11.90
C ALA A 356 -13.18 0.66 -12.84
N SER A 357 -14.08 1.62 -12.61
CA SER A 357 -15.24 1.91 -13.45
C SER A 357 -14.95 2.87 -14.61
N ALA A 358 -13.66 3.12 -14.89
CA ALA A 358 -13.22 4.15 -15.83
C ALA A 358 -13.83 4.00 -17.25
N GLU A 359 -13.79 2.80 -17.81
CA GLU A 359 -14.36 2.53 -19.15
C GLU A 359 -15.84 2.87 -19.22
N GLN A 360 -16.60 2.51 -18.19
CA GLN A 360 -18.02 2.83 -18.10
C GLN A 360 -18.24 4.34 -17.96
N THR A 361 -17.44 5.01 -17.12
CA THR A 361 -17.54 6.45 -16.89
C THR A 361 -17.22 7.26 -18.14
N ILE A 362 -16.19 6.87 -18.89
CA ILE A 362 -15.84 7.49 -20.19
C ILE A 362 -16.98 7.29 -21.19
N LYS A 363 -17.52 6.06 -21.27
CA LYS A 363 -18.66 5.76 -22.14
C LYS A 363 -19.89 6.58 -21.81
N GLU A 364 -20.19 6.81 -20.54
CA GLU A 364 -21.30 7.65 -20.10
C GLU A 364 -21.14 9.11 -20.58
N GLY A 365 -19.93 9.67 -20.50
CA GLY A 365 -19.64 11.01 -21.02
C GLY A 365 -19.83 11.11 -22.53
N TYR A 366 -19.42 10.08 -23.26
CA TYR A 366 -19.62 9.97 -24.69
C TYR A 366 -21.12 9.91 -25.05
N ASP A 367 -21.85 8.97 -24.45
CA ASP A 367 -23.27 8.75 -24.74
C ASP A 367 -24.12 9.99 -24.41
N ASP A 368 -23.85 10.69 -23.32
CA ASP A 368 -24.55 11.92 -22.96
C ASP A 368 -24.30 13.06 -23.94
N THR A 369 -23.05 13.21 -24.39
CA THR A 369 -22.70 14.21 -25.38
C THR A 369 -23.37 13.89 -26.75
N MET A 370 -23.35 12.62 -27.15
CA MET A 370 -24.02 12.18 -28.38
C MET A 370 -25.54 12.41 -28.34
N SER A 371 -26.16 12.32 -27.16
CA SER A 371 -27.61 12.62 -27.02
C SER A 371 -27.94 14.08 -27.30
N ARG A 372 -26.97 14.98 -27.22
CA ARG A 372 -27.11 16.43 -27.44
C ARG A 372 -26.39 16.91 -28.71
N ILE A 373 -25.77 16.00 -29.44
CA ILE A 373 -24.87 16.39 -30.55
C ILE A 373 -25.56 17.14 -31.67
N GLU A 374 -26.79 16.77 -32.01
CA GLU A 374 -27.56 17.46 -33.06
C GLU A 374 -27.94 18.89 -32.66
N GLU A 375 -28.22 19.12 -31.36
CA GLU A 375 -28.44 20.47 -30.83
C GLU A 375 -27.14 21.29 -30.86
N LEU A 376 -25.99 20.71 -30.52
CA LEU A 376 -24.69 21.36 -30.63
C LEU A 376 -24.38 21.72 -32.08
N LYS A 377 -24.60 20.80 -33.02
CA LYS A 377 -24.39 21.02 -34.45
C LYS A 377 -25.30 22.10 -35.04
N ALA A 378 -26.52 22.22 -34.54
CA ALA A 378 -27.47 23.24 -34.98
C ALA A 378 -27.06 24.65 -34.47
N ARG A 379 -26.40 24.71 -33.28
CA ARG A 379 -26.00 25.99 -32.66
C ARG A 379 -24.61 26.45 -33.07
N ILE A 380 -23.65 25.53 -33.19
CA ILE A 380 -22.26 25.82 -33.53
C ILE A 380 -22.12 25.55 -35.05
N VAL A 381 -21.84 26.56 -35.82
CA VAL A 381 -21.72 26.46 -37.29
C VAL A 381 -20.30 26.05 -37.69
N ARG A 382 -19.31 26.60 -37.04
CA ARG A 382 -17.90 26.30 -37.31
C ARG A 382 -17.58 24.83 -37.01
N ARG A 383 -16.76 24.22 -37.90
CA ARG A 383 -16.31 22.84 -37.83
C ARG A 383 -14.79 22.76 -37.80
N ARG A 384 -14.25 21.78 -37.12
CA ARG A 384 -12.84 21.42 -37.15
C ARG A 384 -12.77 19.92 -37.24
N THR A 385 -12.36 19.41 -38.42
CA THR A 385 -12.28 17.97 -38.62
C THR A 385 -11.21 17.34 -37.74
N LYS A 386 -11.30 16.00 -37.54
CA LYS A 386 -10.32 15.25 -36.78
C LYS A 386 -8.92 15.44 -37.38
N GLU A 387 -8.78 15.44 -38.70
CA GLU A 387 -7.49 15.64 -39.38
C GLU A 387 -6.90 17.02 -39.09
N GLN A 388 -7.74 18.05 -39.01
CA GLN A 388 -7.30 19.41 -38.66
C GLN A 388 -6.87 19.47 -37.19
N THR A 389 -7.57 18.81 -36.27
CA THR A 389 -7.23 18.72 -34.87
C THR A 389 -5.91 17.94 -34.68
N ASP A 390 -5.75 16.81 -35.39
CA ASP A 390 -4.53 16.01 -35.34
C ASP A 390 -3.33 16.75 -35.94
N SER A 391 -3.56 17.56 -37.00
CA SER A 391 -2.51 18.43 -37.55
C SER A 391 -2.02 19.46 -36.53
N LEU A 392 -2.93 20.12 -35.81
CA LEU A 392 -2.58 21.05 -34.72
C LEU A 392 -1.84 20.34 -33.60
N ARG A 393 -2.30 19.16 -33.23
CA ARG A 393 -1.69 18.29 -32.20
C ARG A 393 -0.26 17.92 -32.56
N ASN A 394 -0.05 17.44 -33.79
CA ASN A 394 1.28 17.05 -34.26
C ASN A 394 2.21 18.26 -34.37
N ALA A 395 1.76 19.38 -34.91
CA ALA A 395 2.54 20.62 -35.00
C ALA A 395 2.94 21.17 -33.60
N PHE A 396 2.10 20.98 -32.58
CA PHE A 396 2.46 21.34 -31.21
C PHE A 396 3.47 20.35 -30.62
N ARG A 397 3.26 19.04 -30.79
CA ARG A 397 4.13 18.00 -30.24
C ARG A 397 5.53 17.99 -30.84
N GLU A 398 5.68 18.36 -32.12
CA GLU A 398 6.98 18.53 -32.77
C GLU A 398 7.84 19.62 -32.10
N ARG A 399 7.24 20.58 -31.41
CA ARG A 399 7.93 21.62 -30.65
C ARG A 399 8.27 21.18 -29.22
N CYS A 400 7.70 20.07 -28.73
CA CYS A 400 7.95 19.61 -27.37
C CYS A 400 9.34 18.98 -27.27
N PRO A 401 10.25 19.49 -26.42
CA PRO A 401 11.55 18.88 -26.22
C PRO A 401 11.44 17.49 -25.59
N GLU A 402 12.39 16.63 -25.91
CA GLU A 402 12.50 15.32 -25.27
C GLU A 402 12.84 15.49 -23.79
N LEU A 403 12.22 14.70 -22.91
CA LEU A 403 12.39 14.82 -21.46
C LEU A 403 13.70 14.17 -20.99
N ILE A 404 14.81 14.84 -21.31
CA ILE A 404 16.18 14.45 -20.96
C ILE A 404 16.73 15.39 -19.89
N PHE A 405 17.28 14.82 -18.82
CA PHE A 405 17.79 15.59 -17.68
C PHE A 405 19.31 15.69 -17.67
N SER A 406 19.82 16.91 -17.60
CA SER A 406 21.26 17.21 -17.51
C SER A 406 21.80 17.14 -16.09
N GLY A 407 20.94 17.02 -15.09
CA GLY A 407 21.30 16.94 -13.69
C GLY A 407 20.21 17.40 -12.75
N GLY A 408 20.54 17.54 -11.46
CA GLY A 408 19.57 17.94 -10.47
C GLY A 408 20.17 18.44 -9.16
N GLU A 409 19.32 19.06 -8.36
CA GLU A 409 19.68 19.58 -7.04
C GLU A 409 18.82 18.95 -5.94
N LEU A 410 19.47 18.63 -4.81
CA LEU A 410 18.81 18.20 -3.59
C LEU A 410 18.84 19.36 -2.58
N LYS A 411 17.68 19.95 -2.27
CA LYS A 411 17.57 21.05 -1.30
C LYS A 411 17.26 20.56 0.10
N SER A 412 17.39 21.46 1.06
CA SER A 412 17.02 21.32 2.47
C SER A 412 17.76 20.21 3.25
N LEU A 413 18.66 19.50 2.64
CA LEU A 413 19.52 18.49 3.27
C LEU A 413 20.86 19.09 3.71
N ARG A 414 21.39 18.61 4.85
CA ARG A 414 22.76 18.93 5.30
C ARG A 414 23.81 18.30 4.36
N PRO A 415 25.03 18.82 4.26
CA PRO A 415 26.02 18.33 3.29
C PRO A 415 26.26 16.81 3.33
N ARG A 416 26.34 16.21 4.54
CA ARG A 416 26.51 14.75 4.69
C ARG A 416 25.27 13.95 4.26
N GLN A 417 24.08 14.50 4.48
CA GLN A 417 22.82 13.89 4.05
C GLN A 417 22.66 13.98 2.52
N LYS A 418 23.06 15.14 1.93
CA LYS A 418 23.12 15.29 0.47
C LYS A 418 24.05 14.24 -0.16
N GLN A 419 25.20 13.98 0.45
CA GLN A 419 26.12 12.97 -0.04
C GLN A 419 25.50 11.57 -0.02
N TYR A 420 24.77 11.22 1.06
CA TYR A 420 24.05 9.95 1.16
C TYR A 420 22.94 9.85 0.10
N ALA A 421 22.08 10.87 -0.03
CA ALA A 421 20.99 10.89 -1.01
C ALA A 421 21.49 10.87 -2.47
N ARG A 422 22.61 11.55 -2.76
CA ARG A 422 23.27 11.54 -4.08
C ARG A 422 23.71 10.14 -4.52
N THR A 423 24.02 9.25 -3.58
CA THR A 423 24.36 7.85 -3.92
C THR A 423 23.19 7.11 -4.57
N PHE A 424 21.95 7.45 -4.22
CA PHE A 424 20.77 6.95 -4.90
C PHE A 424 20.51 7.64 -6.23
N MET A 425 20.58 8.99 -6.21
CA MET A 425 20.19 9.81 -7.35
C MET A 425 21.26 9.87 -8.42
N ASP A 426 22.53 9.78 -8.02
CA ASP A 426 23.69 9.95 -8.90
C ASP A 426 23.63 11.25 -9.74
N PHE A 427 23.11 12.32 -9.10
CA PHE A 427 22.95 13.62 -9.71
C PHE A 427 24.10 14.55 -9.36
N GLU A 428 24.59 15.24 -10.38
CA GLU A 428 25.42 16.42 -10.26
C GLU A 428 24.63 17.67 -10.66
N GLN A 429 25.04 18.82 -10.16
CA GLN A 429 24.45 20.09 -10.61
C GLN A 429 24.83 20.30 -12.10
N PRO A 430 23.85 20.76 -12.92
CA PRO A 430 24.14 21.06 -14.32
C PRO A 430 25.31 22.06 -14.42
N THR A 431 26.29 21.76 -15.26
CA THR A 431 27.40 22.66 -15.52
C THR A 431 27.16 23.41 -16.83
N GLY A 432 27.79 24.61 -16.97
CA GLY A 432 27.79 25.35 -18.23
C GLY A 432 28.66 24.71 -19.33
N ASP A 433 29.39 23.64 -19.00
CA ASP A 433 30.21 22.88 -19.95
C ASP A 433 29.37 21.71 -20.52
N SER A 434 29.04 21.81 -21.79
CA SER A 434 28.24 20.80 -22.49
C SER A 434 28.84 19.39 -22.46
N THR A 435 30.18 19.29 -22.40
CA THR A 435 30.88 17.99 -22.39
C THR A 435 30.77 17.25 -21.05
N ARG A 436 30.35 17.95 -19.99
CA ARG A 436 30.20 17.42 -18.62
C ARG A 436 28.72 17.31 -18.17
N ARG A 437 27.80 17.68 -19.05
CA ARG A 437 26.36 17.51 -18.73
C ARG A 437 25.98 16.03 -18.79
N GLN A 438 25.21 15.61 -17.81
CA GLN A 438 24.57 14.28 -17.82
C GLN A 438 23.41 14.32 -18.83
N HIS A 439 23.17 13.21 -19.52
CA HIS A 439 22.01 13.03 -20.39
C HIS A 439 21.27 11.80 -19.90
N ARG A 440 20.26 12.01 -19.05
CA ARG A 440 19.47 10.93 -18.45
C ARG A 440 18.03 11.03 -18.89
N PRO A 441 17.45 9.96 -19.43
CA PRO A 441 16.03 9.90 -19.72
C PRO A 441 15.22 9.98 -18.42
N PHE A 442 14.01 10.47 -18.52
CA PHE A 442 13.13 10.66 -17.36
C PHE A 442 12.93 9.38 -16.53
N GLU A 443 12.78 8.23 -17.19
CA GLU A 443 12.57 6.94 -16.51
C GLU A 443 13.72 6.62 -15.55
N GLU A 444 14.95 6.91 -15.91
CA GLU A 444 16.10 6.70 -15.03
C GLU A 444 16.04 7.62 -13.81
N VAL A 445 15.70 8.88 -14.00
CA VAL A 445 15.53 9.87 -12.92
C VAL A 445 14.42 9.45 -11.98
N ARG A 446 13.27 9.05 -12.52
CA ARG A 446 12.11 8.56 -11.80
C ARG A 446 12.44 7.30 -10.97
N ASP A 447 13.09 6.31 -11.57
CA ASP A 447 13.43 5.05 -10.91
C ASP A 447 14.43 5.24 -9.77
N ARG A 448 15.38 6.16 -9.94
CA ARG A 448 16.34 6.57 -8.90
C ARG A 448 15.63 7.30 -7.76
N PHE A 449 14.74 8.23 -8.09
CA PHE A 449 13.94 8.94 -7.10
C PHE A 449 13.05 7.97 -6.31
N PHE A 450 12.37 7.04 -6.98
CA PHE A 450 11.56 6.04 -6.27
C PHE A 450 12.41 5.12 -5.39
N SER A 451 13.65 4.79 -5.81
CA SER A 451 14.58 4.03 -4.97
C SER A 451 14.99 4.82 -3.72
N LEU A 452 15.18 6.14 -3.85
CA LEU A 452 15.46 7.03 -2.72
C LEU A 452 14.27 7.09 -1.74
N ILE A 453 13.06 7.27 -2.23
CA ILE A 453 11.87 7.36 -1.37
C ILE A 453 11.54 5.98 -0.76
N ALA A 454 11.75 4.89 -1.52
CA ALA A 454 11.55 3.53 -1.03
C ALA A 454 12.54 3.11 0.07
N SER A 455 13.66 3.82 0.25
CA SER A 455 14.57 3.60 1.38
C SER A 455 13.93 3.91 2.73
N ASP A 456 12.83 4.65 2.73
CA ASP A 456 12.10 5.13 3.92
C ASP A 456 12.90 6.11 4.81
N ASP A 457 13.99 6.66 4.27
CA ASP A 457 14.91 7.56 4.98
C ASP A 457 14.50 9.04 4.84
N PHE A 458 13.79 9.38 3.75
CA PHE A 458 13.51 10.77 3.37
C PHE A 458 12.01 11.02 3.20
N ASN A 459 11.65 12.29 3.44
CA ASN A 459 10.35 12.86 3.07
C ASN A 459 10.55 13.86 1.93
N VAL A 460 9.61 13.91 1.01
CA VAL A 460 9.52 14.96 -0.02
C VAL A 460 8.79 16.15 0.60
N ASN A 461 9.41 17.33 0.63
CA ASN A 461 8.83 18.51 1.28
C ASN A 461 7.93 19.32 0.34
N ALA A 462 8.27 19.34 -0.95
CA ALA A 462 7.57 20.12 -1.96
C ALA A 462 7.46 19.33 -3.28
N PHE A 463 6.57 19.77 -4.15
CA PHE A 463 6.51 19.29 -5.54
C PHE A 463 7.86 19.54 -6.21
N PRO A 464 8.45 18.56 -6.95
CA PRO A 464 9.74 18.74 -7.61
C PRO A 464 9.68 19.85 -8.66
N LYS A 465 10.69 20.73 -8.68
CA LYS A 465 10.74 21.82 -9.65
C LYS A 465 11.54 21.39 -10.86
N VAL A 466 10.93 21.43 -12.03
CA VAL A 466 11.57 21.14 -13.32
C VAL A 466 11.84 22.44 -14.05
N ARG A 467 13.02 22.58 -14.63
CA ARG A 467 13.42 23.75 -15.43
C ARG A 467 13.99 23.29 -16.73
N TYR A 468 13.50 23.86 -17.81
CA TYR A 468 14.02 23.66 -19.15
C TYR A 468 15.09 24.69 -19.47
N ASP A 469 16.20 24.24 -20.04
CA ASP A 469 17.30 25.07 -20.53
C ASP A 469 17.29 25.06 -22.06
N SER A 470 16.73 26.12 -22.65
CA SER A 470 16.60 26.25 -24.11
C SER A 470 17.92 26.36 -24.85
N LEU A 471 19.05 26.67 -24.14
CA LEU A 471 20.39 26.76 -24.76
C LEU A 471 20.95 25.36 -25.06
N TYR A 472 20.62 24.38 -24.20
CA TYR A 472 21.17 23.02 -24.27
C TYR A 472 20.14 21.97 -24.62
N ASP A 473 18.87 22.38 -24.77
CA ASP A 473 17.72 21.51 -25.05
C ASP A 473 17.60 20.36 -24.03
N ASP A 474 17.78 20.67 -22.75
CA ASP A 474 17.71 19.70 -21.66
C ASP A 474 16.96 20.23 -20.44
N PHE A 475 16.65 19.35 -19.51
CA PHE A 475 15.95 19.69 -18.26
C PHE A 475 16.86 19.53 -17.05
N SER A 476 16.57 20.27 -16.01
CA SER A 476 17.09 20.07 -14.67
C SER A 476 15.94 19.89 -13.68
N ILE A 477 16.17 19.11 -12.61
CA ILE A 477 15.16 18.84 -11.59
C ILE A 477 15.69 19.15 -10.20
N GLU A 478 14.86 19.76 -9.39
CA GLU A 478 15.15 20.11 -8.01
C GLU A 478 14.22 19.38 -7.08
N PHE A 479 14.77 18.62 -6.13
CA PHE A 479 14.02 17.94 -5.08
C PHE A 479 14.25 18.61 -3.73
N ASP A 480 13.17 19.04 -3.08
CA ASP A 480 13.22 19.49 -1.70
C ASP A 480 12.92 18.32 -0.76
N LEU A 481 13.94 17.92 -0.01
CA LEU A 481 13.90 16.72 0.83
C LEU A 481 14.22 17.04 2.28
N SER A 482 13.60 16.31 3.21
CA SER A 482 14.02 16.25 4.60
C SER A 482 14.21 14.81 5.04
N THR A 483 15.02 14.59 6.06
CA THR A 483 15.09 13.27 6.69
C THR A 483 13.83 13.02 7.49
N LYS A 484 13.41 11.76 7.58
CA LYS A 484 12.32 11.37 8.48
C LYS A 484 12.63 11.73 9.94
N PRO A 485 11.62 11.88 10.79
CA PRO A 485 11.80 12.10 12.22
C PRO A 485 12.71 11.04 12.82
N LYS A 486 13.58 11.46 13.75
CA LYS A 486 14.65 10.59 14.26
C LYS A 486 14.16 9.44 15.11
N MET A 487 12.98 9.54 15.71
CA MET A 487 12.43 8.53 16.58
C MET A 487 11.17 7.92 15.99
N ARG A 488 11.08 6.60 16.02
CA ARG A 488 9.89 5.85 15.71
C ARG A 488 9.56 4.93 16.89
N TYR A 489 8.37 5.08 17.42
CA TYR A 489 7.77 4.19 18.38
C TYR A 489 6.82 3.26 17.64
N SER A 490 6.96 1.97 17.85
CA SER A 490 6.15 0.95 17.20
C SER A 490 5.35 0.18 18.22
N LEU A 491 4.08 -0.01 17.95
CA LEU A 491 3.17 -0.83 18.74
C LEU A 491 2.64 -1.96 17.87
N GLY A 492 2.64 -3.17 18.40
CA GLY A 492 2.06 -4.33 17.73
C GLY A 492 1.50 -5.30 18.76
N ALA A 493 0.71 -6.24 18.27
CA ALA A 493 0.14 -7.29 19.10
C ALA A 493 -0.13 -8.55 18.28
N ASN A 494 -0.21 -9.67 18.97
CA ASN A 494 -0.86 -10.87 18.52
C ASN A 494 -1.88 -11.30 19.56
N VAL A 495 -3.15 -11.38 19.16
CA VAL A 495 -4.22 -11.93 19.99
C VAL A 495 -4.61 -13.26 19.37
N SER A 496 -4.48 -14.34 20.17
CA SER A 496 -4.69 -15.70 19.72
C SER A 496 -5.56 -16.47 20.72
N SER A 497 -6.34 -17.42 20.23
CA SER A 497 -7.01 -18.40 21.07
C SER A 497 -6.02 -19.37 21.74
N THR A 498 -4.76 -19.32 21.35
CA THR A 498 -3.66 -20.08 21.96
C THR A 498 -2.96 -19.26 23.07
N THR A 499 -1.97 -19.84 23.73
CA THR A 499 -1.13 -19.13 24.73
C THR A 499 -0.23 -18.06 24.14
N ASN A 500 -0.17 -17.92 22.81
CA ASN A 500 0.73 -16.97 22.14
C ASN A 500 0.12 -15.56 21.99
N ASN A 501 -0.51 -15.08 23.04
CA ASN A 501 -0.91 -13.67 23.13
C ASN A 501 0.32 -12.82 23.45
N GLN A 502 0.59 -11.81 22.64
CA GLN A 502 1.80 -11.00 22.79
C GLN A 502 1.54 -9.54 22.46
N ILE A 503 2.24 -8.68 23.17
CA ILE A 503 2.33 -7.24 22.91
C ILE A 503 3.77 -6.96 22.48
N PHE A 504 3.91 -6.16 21.43
CA PHE A 504 5.19 -5.66 20.93
C PHE A 504 5.31 -4.16 21.16
N LEU A 505 6.41 -3.74 21.72
CA LEU A 505 6.83 -2.36 21.85
C LEU A 505 8.20 -2.21 21.22
N GLY A 506 8.30 -1.35 20.19
CA GLY A 506 9.56 -1.08 19.49
C GLY A 506 9.93 0.40 19.57
N PHE A 507 11.20 0.64 19.75
CA PHE A 507 11.80 1.96 19.66
C PHE A 507 12.91 1.94 18.63
N ASN A 508 12.94 2.92 17.73
CA ASN A 508 14.02 3.09 16.77
C ASN A 508 14.46 4.55 16.77
N TYR A 509 15.77 4.75 16.80
CA TYR A 509 16.42 6.05 16.63
C TYR A 509 17.24 6.05 15.35
N PHE A 510 16.93 6.98 14.44
CA PHE A 510 17.52 7.07 13.10
C PHE A 510 18.44 8.27 13.01
N THR A 511 19.58 8.10 12.40
CA THR A 511 20.46 9.20 12.00
C THR A 511 21.01 8.98 10.61
N ILE A 512 20.99 10.03 9.80
CA ILE A 512 21.52 10.01 8.44
C ILE A 512 22.65 11.01 8.35
N GLY A 513 23.84 10.50 8.04
CA GLY A 513 25.04 11.25 7.76
C GLY A 513 25.60 10.83 6.41
N ARG A 514 26.86 10.38 6.35
CA ARG A 514 27.43 9.64 5.21
C ARG A 514 26.90 8.22 5.12
N THR A 515 26.46 7.69 6.24
CA THR A 515 25.84 6.38 6.42
C THR A 515 24.50 6.57 7.11
N ALA A 516 23.54 5.68 6.88
CA ALA A 516 22.33 5.62 7.67
C ALA A 516 22.56 4.70 8.88
N GLN A 517 22.22 5.19 10.05
CA GLN A 517 22.37 4.44 11.31
C GLN A 517 21.01 4.33 11.99
N THR A 518 20.69 3.14 12.44
CA THR A 518 19.50 2.86 13.25
C THR A 518 19.95 2.20 14.53
N VAL A 519 19.57 2.75 15.68
CA VAL A 519 19.64 2.08 16.98
C VAL A 519 18.23 1.69 17.36
N TYR A 520 18.07 0.48 17.88
CA TYR A 520 16.73 -0.04 18.20
C TYR A 520 16.68 -0.77 19.53
N GLY A 521 15.49 -0.76 20.11
CA GLY A 521 15.10 -1.58 21.26
C GLY A 521 13.72 -2.16 21.00
N ASP A 522 13.59 -3.48 21.10
CA ASP A 522 12.35 -4.21 20.91
C ASP A 522 12.02 -4.99 22.18
N PHE A 523 10.79 -4.88 22.64
CA PHE A 523 10.27 -5.58 23.78
C PHE A 523 8.99 -6.33 23.42
N PHE A 524 8.97 -7.62 23.68
CA PHE A 524 7.83 -8.50 23.43
C PHE A 524 7.41 -9.13 24.76
N LEU A 525 6.15 -9.00 25.08
CA LEU A 525 5.59 -9.49 26.33
C LEU A 525 4.38 -10.38 26.05
N GLY A 526 4.45 -11.63 26.50
CA GLY A 526 3.35 -12.58 26.43
C GLY A 526 3.51 -13.71 27.44
N PRO A 527 2.42 -14.45 27.72
CA PRO A 527 2.47 -15.58 28.67
C PRO A 527 3.48 -16.67 28.25
N ALA A 528 3.54 -16.98 26.95
CA ALA A 528 4.42 -18.01 26.42
C ALA A 528 5.85 -17.51 26.15
N SER A 529 6.06 -16.21 25.96
CA SER A 529 7.40 -15.68 25.65
C SER A 529 7.58 -14.23 26.07
N VAL A 530 8.77 -13.95 26.57
CA VAL A 530 9.26 -12.57 26.84
C VAL A 530 10.58 -12.42 26.11
N ILE A 531 10.68 -11.37 25.27
CA ILE A 531 11.87 -11.10 24.48
C ILE A 531 12.27 -9.64 24.68
N LEU A 532 13.52 -9.43 25.03
CA LEU A 532 14.17 -8.13 25.04
C LEU A 532 15.31 -8.18 24.02
N ARG A 533 15.32 -7.24 23.07
CA ARG A 533 16.36 -7.12 22.06
C ARG A 533 16.77 -5.65 21.92
N GLY A 534 18.05 -5.39 21.96
CA GLY A 534 18.64 -4.10 21.65
C GLY A 534 19.75 -4.25 20.61
N GLY A 535 19.92 -3.26 19.76
CA GLY A 535 20.95 -3.34 18.74
C GLY A 535 21.06 -2.11 17.87
N GLY A 536 21.85 -2.22 16.81
CA GLY A 536 21.98 -1.18 15.81
C GLY A 536 22.35 -1.73 14.44
N ARG A 537 22.00 -0.96 13.42
CA ARG A 537 22.37 -1.23 12.03
C ARG A 537 22.97 0.01 11.42
N THR A 538 24.08 -0.16 10.74
CA THR A 538 24.74 0.88 9.94
C THR A 538 24.70 0.46 8.48
N VAL A 539 24.05 1.26 7.64
CA VAL A 539 23.99 1.05 6.19
C VAL A 539 25.01 1.96 5.52
N ILE A 540 25.84 1.37 4.67
CA ILE A 540 26.89 2.02 3.90
C ILE A 540 26.48 1.91 2.43
N LEU A 541 26.09 3.03 1.84
CA LEU A 541 25.77 3.11 0.42
C LEU A 541 27.03 3.26 -0.41
N GLY A 542 27.05 2.54 -1.52
CA GLY A 542 28.09 2.58 -2.52
C GLY A 542 27.57 1.91 -3.79
N ARG A 543 28.45 1.55 -4.70
CA ARG A 543 28.08 0.76 -5.89
C ARG A 543 27.31 -0.51 -5.52
N THR A 544 27.71 -1.10 -4.40
CA THR A 544 27.05 -2.25 -3.78
C THR A 544 26.72 -1.86 -2.35
N PRO A 545 25.42 -1.67 -2.00
CA PRO A 545 25.03 -1.35 -0.62
C PRO A 545 25.41 -2.48 0.34
N MET A 546 25.94 -2.10 1.50
CA MET A 546 26.38 -3.00 2.57
C MET A 546 25.80 -2.56 3.88
N TYR A 547 25.71 -3.47 4.84
CA TYR A 547 25.31 -3.14 6.20
C TYR A 547 26.10 -3.92 7.25
N VAL A 548 26.23 -3.32 8.42
CA VAL A 548 26.66 -3.98 9.65
C VAL A 548 25.50 -3.96 10.61
N ASP A 549 25.15 -5.13 11.14
CA ASP A 549 24.09 -5.29 12.16
C ASP A 549 24.70 -5.89 13.41
N TYR A 550 24.36 -5.34 14.57
CA TYR A 550 24.79 -5.88 15.85
C TYR A 550 23.62 -5.84 16.84
N SER A 551 23.46 -6.88 17.62
CA SER A 551 22.37 -6.98 18.60
C SER A 551 22.72 -7.85 19.79
N ALA A 552 22.07 -7.55 20.91
CA ALA A 552 22.00 -8.43 22.07
C ALA A 552 20.53 -8.77 22.33
N SER A 553 20.26 -10.02 22.64
CA SER A 553 18.91 -10.53 22.86
C SER A 553 18.85 -11.38 24.12
N MET A 554 17.74 -11.25 24.84
CA MET A 554 17.33 -12.10 25.92
C MET A 554 15.96 -12.65 25.61
N VAL A 555 15.82 -13.96 25.55
CA VAL A 555 14.60 -14.67 25.17
C VAL A 555 14.25 -15.68 26.27
N ARG A 556 13.08 -15.50 26.89
CA ARG A 556 12.45 -16.50 27.73
C ARG A 556 11.27 -17.07 26.98
N GLN A 557 11.23 -18.36 26.82
CA GLN A 557 10.13 -19.05 26.16
C GLN A 557 9.67 -20.24 27.00
N SER A 558 8.36 -20.33 27.22
CA SER A 558 7.70 -21.50 27.81
C SER A 558 7.00 -22.27 26.69
N THR A 559 7.28 -23.56 26.63
CA THR A 559 6.73 -24.45 25.59
C THR A 559 5.83 -25.47 26.27
N LEU A 560 4.56 -25.47 25.86
CA LEU A 560 3.56 -26.42 26.36
C LEU A 560 3.28 -27.47 25.29
N ARG A 561 3.23 -28.74 25.69
CA ARG A 561 2.80 -29.82 24.78
C ARG A 561 1.28 -29.90 24.75
N GLY A 562 0.71 -29.59 23.58
CA GLY A 562 -0.51 -30.19 23.05
C GLY A 562 -1.88 -29.78 23.57
N SER A 563 -2.08 -28.83 24.48
CA SER A 563 -3.42 -28.67 25.07
C SER A 563 -4.28 -27.48 24.61
N TYR A 564 -3.75 -26.53 23.87
CA TYR A 564 -4.51 -25.34 23.51
C TYR A 564 -5.01 -25.37 22.07
N GLY A 565 -6.31 -25.39 21.91
CA GLY A 565 -7.01 -25.43 20.63
C GLY A 565 -7.43 -26.83 20.16
N ALA A 566 -7.10 -27.88 20.90
CA ALA A 566 -7.63 -29.21 20.62
C ALA A 566 -9.09 -29.29 21.07
N VAL A 567 -9.94 -29.90 20.24
CA VAL A 567 -11.35 -30.17 20.58
C VAL A 567 -11.45 -31.20 21.72
N THR A 568 -10.43 -32.03 21.92
CA THR A 568 -10.30 -32.98 23.02
C THR A 568 -9.12 -32.62 23.94
N PRO A 569 -9.32 -32.48 25.25
CA PRO A 569 -8.23 -32.15 26.17
C PRO A 569 -7.27 -33.33 26.35
N MET A 570 -5.99 -33.18 25.98
CA MET A 570 -4.93 -34.12 26.34
C MET A 570 -4.46 -33.91 27.78
N ARG A 571 -4.32 -35.01 28.52
CA ARG A 571 -4.07 -35.02 29.97
C ARG A 571 -2.62 -34.81 30.41
N ASN A 572 -1.64 -34.77 29.50
CA ASN A 572 -0.22 -34.74 29.88
C ASN A 572 0.52 -33.57 29.21
N THR A 573 0.74 -32.48 29.95
CA THR A 573 1.53 -31.33 29.52
C THR A 573 2.89 -31.34 30.20
N ILE A 574 3.96 -31.52 29.41
CA ILE A 574 5.32 -31.26 29.88
C ILE A 574 5.63 -29.81 29.56
N GLU A 575 5.97 -29.04 30.58
CA GLU A 575 6.44 -27.68 30.36
C GLU A 575 7.96 -27.68 30.27
N ALA A 576 8.49 -27.23 29.12
CA ALA A 576 9.88 -26.91 28.93
C ALA A 576 10.05 -25.38 28.91
N ARG A 577 10.89 -24.84 29.78
CA ARG A 577 11.27 -23.44 29.77
C ARG A 577 12.66 -23.28 29.19
N THR A 578 12.81 -22.39 28.24
CA THR A 578 14.10 -22.01 27.68
C THR A 578 14.43 -20.57 28.02
N PHE A 579 15.65 -20.29 28.36
CA PHE A 579 16.18 -18.97 28.55
C PHE A 579 17.46 -18.81 27.75
N ASP A 580 17.42 -17.96 26.73
CA ASP A 580 18.52 -17.76 25.79
C ASP A 580 19.02 -16.32 25.91
N VAL A 581 20.31 -16.12 26.09
CA VAL A 581 20.98 -14.82 26.03
C VAL A 581 22.07 -14.91 24.99
N PHE A 582 22.02 -14.04 24.00
CA PHE A 582 23.03 -14.07 22.94
C PHE A 582 23.29 -12.68 22.34
N ALA A 583 24.51 -12.51 21.86
CA ALA A 583 24.92 -11.38 21.04
C ALA A 583 25.18 -11.84 19.62
N ASN A 584 24.82 -11.00 18.65
CA ASN A 584 24.99 -11.23 17.23
C ASN A 584 25.70 -10.03 16.59
N ALA A 585 26.63 -10.31 15.70
CA ALA A 585 27.24 -9.33 14.80
C ALA A 585 27.19 -9.90 13.37
N ALA A 586 26.65 -9.13 12.44
CA ALA A 586 26.49 -9.54 11.06
C ALA A 586 27.00 -8.46 10.10
N PHE A 587 27.60 -8.90 9.01
CA PHE A 587 27.97 -8.09 7.86
C PHE A 587 27.24 -8.61 6.64
N GLY A 588 26.47 -7.74 5.98
CA GLY A 588 25.68 -8.10 4.82
C GLY A 588 26.00 -7.24 3.62
N VAL A 589 25.92 -7.85 2.46
CA VAL A 589 26.15 -7.24 1.14
C VAL A 589 24.91 -7.49 0.27
N THR A 590 24.47 -6.46 -0.42
CA THR A 590 23.37 -6.57 -1.39
C THR A 590 23.88 -7.20 -2.69
N VAL A 591 23.41 -8.37 -3.04
CA VAL A 591 23.72 -9.03 -4.32
C VAL A 591 22.84 -8.47 -5.44
N THR A 592 21.52 -8.35 -5.16
CA THR A 592 20.56 -7.64 -5.98
C THR A 592 19.65 -6.81 -5.08
N ARG A 593 18.81 -5.94 -5.63
CA ARG A 593 17.84 -5.17 -4.80
C ARG A 593 16.98 -6.07 -3.90
N LYS A 594 16.76 -7.32 -4.26
CA LYS A 594 15.91 -8.30 -3.56
C LYS A 594 16.68 -9.43 -2.89
N SER A 595 18.02 -9.41 -2.89
CA SER A 595 18.84 -10.47 -2.30
C SER A 595 20.05 -9.92 -1.55
N ILE A 596 20.40 -10.62 -0.48
CA ILE A 596 21.56 -10.34 0.39
C ILE A 596 22.43 -11.58 0.55
N LEU A 597 23.69 -11.35 0.77
CA LEU A 597 24.65 -12.32 1.30
C LEU A 597 25.13 -11.78 2.66
N GLU A 598 24.96 -12.55 3.71
CA GLU A 598 25.28 -12.15 5.08
C GLU A 598 26.20 -13.17 5.74
N VAL A 599 27.23 -12.66 6.41
CA VAL A 599 28.08 -13.44 7.33
C VAL A 599 27.82 -12.92 8.74
N ALA A 600 27.52 -13.81 9.66
CA ALA A 600 27.24 -13.47 11.06
C ALA A 600 28.04 -14.30 12.04
N ALA A 601 28.36 -13.70 13.17
CA ALA A 601 28.92 -14.37 14.33
C ALA A 601 27.96 -14.19 15.51
N ASN A 602 27.70 -15.27 16.23
CA ASN A 602 26.86 -15.29 17.42
C ASN A 602 27.65 -15.87 18.58
N ALA A 603 27.44 -15.32 19.79
CA ALA A 603 27.92 -15.91 21.04
C ALA A 603 26.76 -15.89 22.04
N GLY A 604 26.53 -17.00 22.72
CA GLY A 604 25.37 -17.09 23.59
C GLY A 604 25.41 -18.15 24.65
N TYR A 605 24.38 -18.13 25.44
CA TYR A 605 24.10 -19.03 26.56
C TYR A 605 22.64 -19.45 26.50
N ASN A 606 22.40 -20.74 26.37
CA ASN A 606 21.07 -21.32 26.41
C ASN A 606 20.93 -22.11 27.74
N TYR A 607 19.78 -21.94 28.34
CA TYR A 607 19.42 -22.61 29.58
C TYR A 607 18.06 -23.27 29.41
N TYR A 608 18.02 -24.57 29.62
CA TYR A 608 16.85 -25.44 29.52
C TYR A 608 16.44 -25.93 30.91
N ILE A 609 15.15 -25.78 31.24
CA ILE A 609 14.53 -26.29 32.47
C ILE A 609 13.37 -27.19 32.06
N TYR A 610 13.30 -28.35 32.65
CA TYR A 610 12.25 -29.34 32.41
C TYR A 610 11.48 -29.56 33.70
N GLU A 611 10.17 -29.36 33.63
CA GLU A 611 9.24 -29.68 34.70
C GLU A 611 8.38 -30.85 34.26
N THR A 612 8.40 -31.96 35.02
CA THR A 612 7.46 -33.07 34.80
C THR A 612 6.28 -32.85 35.74
N MET A 613 5.08 -32.69 35.17
CA MET A 613 3.84 -32.40 35.91
C MET A 613 3.32 -33.58 36.76
N PHE A 614 4.10 -34.62 36.95
CA PHE A 614 3.60 -35.85 37.60
C PHE A 614 3.83 -35.92 39.11
N ASP A 615 4.67 -35.08 39.67
CA ASP A 615 4.95 -35.11 41.08
C ASP A 615 5.65 -33.80 41.54
N ASP A 616 5.10 -33.14 42.54
CA ASP A 616 5.71 -31.91 43.11
C ASP A 616 7.10 -32.15 43.72
N ASP A 617 7.47 -33.41 43.92
CA ASP A 617 8.77 -33.83 44.48
C ASP A 617 9.82 -34.24 43.44
N THR A 618 9.54 -34.17 42.12
CA THR A 618 10.57 -34.50 41.13
C THR A 618 11.55 -33.34 40.94
N PRO A 619 12.85 -33.63 41.04
CA PRO A 619 13.88 -32.60 40.90
C PRO A 619 13.94 -32.07 39.47
N HIS A 620 13.90 -30.74 39.31
CA HIS A 620 14.10 -30.09 38.03
C HIS A 620 15.49 -30.42 37.47
N THR A 621 15.52 -30.94 36.22
CA THR A 621 16.78 -31.15 35.52
C THR A 621 17.13 -29.93 34.69
N HIS A 622 18.39 -29.55 34.72
CA HIS A 622 18.90 -28.35 34.08
C HIS A 622 19.97 -28.70 33.06
N ASP A 623 19.89 -28.07 31.91
CA ASP A 623 20.91 -28.16 30.89
C ASP A 623 21.34 -26.73 30.44
N ARG A 624 22.64 -26.52 30.29
CA ARG A 624 23.26 -25.21 30.07
C ARG A 624 24.28 -25.31 28.95
N PHE A 625 24.05 -24.61 27.89
CA PHE A 625 24.91 -24.60 26.72
C PHE A 625 25.50 -23.20 26.48
N ARG A 626 26.83 -23.09 26.51
CA ARG A 626 27.59 -21.89 26.15
C ARG A 626 28.23 -22.12 24.79
N TYR A 627 28.05 -21.19 23.86
CA TYR A 627 28.46 -21.40 22.48
C TYR A 627 28.96 -20.13 21.79
N VAL A 628 29.73 -20.38 20.71
CA VAL A 628 30.01 -19.43 19.65
C VAL A 628 29.58 -20.10 18.34
N ALA A 629 28.94 -19.34 17.46
CA ALA A 629 28.49 -19.84 16.19
C ALA A 629 28.81 -18.85 15.07
N GLY A 630 29.17 -19.35 13.89
CA GLY A 630 29.30 -18.61 12.65
C GLY A 630 28.19 -19.01 11.69
N ARG A 631 27.61 -18.04 10.98
CA ARG A 631 26.54 -18.27 10.00
C ARG A 631 26.88 -17.60 8.66
N LEU A 632 26.62 -18.28 7.56
CA LEU A 632 26.58 -17.74 6.22
C LEU A 632 25.13 -17.85 5.73
N LEU A 633 24.56 -16.76 5.22
CA LEU A 633 23.18 -16.71 4.74
C LEU A 633 23.16 -16.02 3.37
N PHE A 634 22.57 -16.70 2.39
CA PHE A 634 22.06 -16.06 1.16
C PHE A 634 20.54 -16.06 1.24
N GLU A 635 19.93 -14.89 1.09
CA GLU A 635 18.47 -14.76 1.08
C GLU A 635 18.01 -13.85 -0.06
N ARG A 636 17.01 -14.31 -0.80
CA ARG A 636 16.28 -13.52 -1.80
C ARG A 636 14.79 -13.61 -1.46
N SER A 637 14.12 -12.47 -1.36
CA SER A 637 12.69 -12.43 -1.10
C SER A 637 11.99 -11.37 -1.95
N THR A 638 10.89 -11.76 -2.56
CA THR A 638 9.95 -10.91 -3.27
C THR A 638 8.52 -11.10 -2.75
N LEU A 639 8.37 -11.73 -1.57
CA LEU A 639 7.07 -11.97 -0.97
C LEU A 639 6.34 -10.66 -0.70
N ASP A 640 5.05 -10.62 -1.01
CA ASP A 640 4.17 -9.48 -0.79
C ASP A 640 3.83 -9.26 0.69
N LYS A 641 3.88 -10.32 1.51
CA LYS A 641 3.53 -10.31 2.94
C LYS A 641 4.42 -11.25 3.74
N ILE A 642 4.65 -10.90 5.01
CA ILE A 642 5.46 -11.72 5.94
C ILE A 642 4.69 -12.98 6.36
N ILE A 643 3.40 -12.85 6.62
CA ILE A 643 2.51 -13.94 7.03
C ILE A 643 1.38 -14.07 6.02
N TYR A 644 1.09 -15.29 5.64
CA TYR A 644 0.12 -15.60 4.59
C TYR A 644 0.43 -14.87 3.26
N PRO A 645 1.65 -15.01 2.70
CA PRO A 645 1.97 -14.41 1.41
C PRO A 645 1.05 -14.95 0.32
N THR A 646 0.72 -14.10 -0.63
CA THR A 646 -0.15 -14.44 -1.76
C THR A 646 0.57 -14.34 -3.11
N ASN A 647 1.70 -13.61 -3.14
CA ASN A 647 2.51 -13.42 -4.34
C ASN A 647 3.99 -13.34 -3.97
N GLY A 648 4.85 -13.81 -4.88
CA GLY A 648 6.29 -13.69 -4.78
C GLY A 648 7.01 -14.99 -4.49
N THR A 649 8.32 -14.90 -4.33
CA THR A 649 9.22 -16.03 -4.09
C THR A 649 10.20 -15.69 -2.99
N LYS A 650 10.47 -16.63 -2.11
CA LYS A 650 11.58 -16.58 -1.15
C LYS A 650 12.50 -17.78 -1.37
N LEU A 651 13.80 -17.49 -1.46
CA LEU A 651 14.88 -18.49 -1.43
C LEU A 651 15.82 -18.12 -0.30
N SER A 652 16.04 -19.02 0.63
CA SER A 652 16.97 -18.85 1.75
C SER A 652 17.91 -20.07 1.81
N LEU A 653 19.21 -19.80 1.75
CA LEU A 653 20.26 -20.80 1.90
C LEU A 653 21.13 -20.37 3.08
N SER A 654 21.23 -21.20 4.10
CA SER A 654 22.03 -20.88 5.28
C SER A 654 22.90 -22.07 5.70
N THR A 655 24.09 -21.73 6.21
CA THR A 655 24.95 -22.69 6.89
C THR A 655 25.35 -22.15 8.24
N ILE A 656 25.51 -23.02 9.22
CA ILE A 656 25.93 -22.66 10.56
C ILE A 656 27.03 -23.63 11.04
N ALA A 657 28.03 -23.07 11.73
CA ALA A 657 29.04 -23.82 12.47
C ALA A 657 28.94 -23.42 13.93
N VAL A 658 28.81 -24.38 14.81
CA VAL A 658 28.66 -24.15 16.25
C VAL A 658 29.75 -24.90 17.01
N VAL A 659 30.33 -24.21 18.00
CA VAL A 659 31.25 -24.79 18.98
C VAL A 659 30.81 -24.30 20.36
N GLY A 660 30.70 -25.24 21.31
CA GLY A 660 30.24 -24.88 22.64
C GLY A 660 30.60 -25.92 23.72
N ARG A 661 30.17 -25.56 24.90
CA ARG A 661 30.30 -26.43 26.09
C ARG A 661 28.93 -26.61 26.70
N ASP A 662 28.53 -27.85 26.75
CA ASP A 662 27.32 -28.33 27.39
C ASP A 662 27.64 -28.69 28.85
N SER A 663 26.70 -28.39 29.76
CA SER A 663 26.77 -28.86 31.15
C SER A 663 25.37 -29.23 31.63
N TYR A 664 25.20 -30.47 32.02
CA TYR A 664 23.92 -31.04 32.43
C TYR A 664 24.00 -31.73 33.77
N ASP A 665 22.89 -31.72 34.50
CA ASP A 665 22.76 -32.26 35.82
C ASP A 665 22.07 -33.64 35.74
N VAL A 666 22.69 -34.73 36.29
CA VAL A 666 22.16 -36.10 36.31
C VAL A 666 21.75 -36.46 37.74
N PRO A 667 20.52 -36.96 37.99
CA PRO A 667 20.08 -37.41 39.30
C PRO A 667 20.95 -38.59 39.80
N THR A 668 21.42 -38.54 41.02
CA THR A 668 22.27 -39.59 41.60
C THR A 668 21.50 -40.70 42.31
N GLY A 669 20.17 -40.70 42.24
CA GLY A 669 19.29 -41.61 42.99
C GLY A 669 19.11 -41.20 44.48
N VAL A 670 19.79 -40.16 44.97
CA VAL A 670 19.61 -39.60 46.30
C VAL A 670 18.80 -38.32 46.15
N MET A 671 17.76 -38.13 46.94
CA MET A 671 16.89 -36.95 46.91
C MET A 671 17.73 -35.64 46.88
N HIS A 672 17.45 -34.80 45.84
CA HIS A 672 18.08 -33.51 45.61
C HIS A 672 19.59 -33.48 45.38
N LYS A 673 20.24 -34.63 45.09
CA LYS A 673 21.64 -34.65 44.67
C LYS A 673 21.77 -34.89 43.16
N PHE A 674 22.60 -34.09 42.53
CA PHE A 674 22.92 -34.15 41.12
C PHE A 674 24.43 -34.13 40.92
N ASP A 675 24.91 -34.98 40.02
CA ASP A 675 26.24 -34.88 39.45
C ASP A 675 26.20 -34.02 38.19
N ARG A 676 27.15 -33.10 38.08
CA ARG A 676 27.25 -32.22 36.94
C ARG A 676 28.31 -32.68 36.00
N PHE A 677 27.89 -32.91 34.74
CA PHE A 677 28.75 -33.32 33.64
C PHE A 677 29.02 -32.14 32.71
N TYR A 678 30.16 -32.21 32.01
CA TYR A 678 30.59 -31.18 31.09
C TYR A 678 31.09 -31.84 29.81
N GLU A 679 30.52 -31.43 28.63
CA GLU A 679 30.93 -31.96 27.34
C GLU A 679 31.15 -30.82 26.33
N ARG A 680 32.14 -31.01 25.45
CA ARG A 680 32.34 -30.11 24.31
C ARG A 680 31.46 -30.57 23.18
N ARG A 681 30.69 -29.68 22.63
CA ARG A 681 29.81 -29.91 21.47
C ARG A 681 30.28 -29.07 20.30
N ARG A 682 30.28 -29.64 19.11
CA ARG A 682 30.57 -28.98 17.85
C ARG A 682 29.74 -29.59 16.76
N TRP A 683 29.18 -28.77 15.91
CA TRP A 683 28.43 -29.26 14.75
C TRP A 683 28.42 -28.24 13.60
N LEU A 684 28.08 -28.72 12.44
CA LEU A 684 27.79 -28.00 11.23
C LEU A 684 26.35 -28.27 10.83
N GLY A 685 25.70 -27.31 10.24
CA GLY A 685 24.35 -27.44 9.69
C GLY A 685 24.15 -26.62 8.44
N ALA A 686 23.29 -27.11 7.59
CA ALA A 686 22.85 -26.43 6.39
C ALA A 686 21.32 -26.50 6.28
N LYS A 687 20.70 -25.40 5.85
CA LYS A 687 19.27 -25.30 5.61
C LYS A 687 19.02 -24.61 4.29
N ALA A 688 18.13 -25.17 3.48
CA ALA A 688 17.61 -24.56 2.27
C ALA A 688 16.08 -24.45 2.38
N THR A 689 15.54 -23.27 2.10
CA THR A 689 14.10 -23.02 2.07
C THR A 689 13.74 -22.32 0.77
N TRP A 690 12.73 -22.84 0.07
CA TRP A 690 12.16 -22.22 -1.10
C TRP A 690 10.63 -22.13 -0.96
N GLU A 691 10.11 -20.92 -1.10
CA GLU A 691 8.68 -20.66 -1.09
C GLU A 691 8.31 -19.89 -2.36
N HIS A 692 7.20 -20.27 -3.00
CA HIS A 692 6.71 -19.62 -4.20
C HIS A 692 5.20 -19.52 -4.19
N TYR A 693 4.70 -18.32 -4.45
CA TYR A 693 3.28 -18.01 -4.54
C TYR A 693 3.01 -17.28 -5.87
N PRO A 694 2.50 -17.98 -6.91
CA PRO A 694 2.34 -17.41 -8.25
C PRO A 694 1.10 -16.53 -8.41
N GLY A 695 0.39 -16.23 -7.33
CA GLY A 695 -0.91 -15.58 -7.39
C GLY A 695 -0.84 -14.11 -7.72
N ASP A 696 -1.42 -13.70 -8.87
CA ASP A 696 -1.94 -12.37 -9.04
C ASP A 696 -3.45 -12.41 -8.76
N TRP A 697 -3.85 -12.10 -7.53
CA TRP A 697 -5.24 -12.10 -7.09
C TRP A 697 -6.15 -11.16 -7.93
N ARG A 698 -5.55 -10.22 -8.66
CA ARG A 698 -6.28 -9.31 -9.56
C ARG A 698 -6.78 -10.01 -10.81
N ARG A 699 -6.16 -11.14 -11.16
CA ARG A 699 -6.44 -11.89 -12.39
C ARG A 699 -7.02 -13.28 -12.16
N THR A 700 -6.75 -13.91 -10.99
CA THR A 700 -7.13 -15.29 -10.73
C THR A 700 -7.79 -15.46 -9.36
N TRP A 701 -8.93 -16.11 -9.33
CA TRP A 701 -9.62 -16.51 -8.08
C TRP A 701 -8.91 -17.67 -7.37
N PHE A 702 -7.98 -18.35 -8.02
CA PHE A 702 -7.23 -19.51 -7.52
C PHE A 702 -5.74 -19.35 -7.78
N SER A 703 -4.92 -19.72 -6.79
CA SER A 703 -3.47 -19.84 -6.93
C SER A 703 -2.95 -21.03 -6.12
N MET A 704 -1.82 -21.60 -6.53
CA MET A 704 -1.16 -22.71 -5.86
C MET A 704 0.19 -22.25 -5.29
N GLY A 705 0.31 -22.14 -3.97
CA GLY A 705 1.57 -21.89 -3.31
C GLY A 705 2.39 -23.18 -3.10
N TYR A 706 3.70 -23.03 -3.05
CA TYR A 706 4.66 -24.15 -2.85
C TYR A 706 5.63 -23.78 -1.73
N ASN A 707 5.98 -24.78 -0.89
CA ASN A 707 7.04 -24.68 0.10
C ASN A 707 7.92 -25.92 0.00
N VAL A 708 9.23 -25.73 -0.03
CA VAL A 708 10.23 -26.80 0.04
C VAL A 708 11.27 -26.40 1.07
N GLU A 709 11.56 -27.28 2.00
CA GLU A 709 12.57 -27.09 3.02
C GLU A 709 13.43 -28.33 3.17
N ALA A 710 14.75 -28.18 3.20
CA ALA A 710 15.69 -29.25 3.44
C ALA A 710 16.72 -28.82 4.49
N VAL A 711 17.00 -29.71 5.40
CA VAL A 711 17.97 -29.51 6.48
C VAL A 711 18.89 -30.72 6.60
N TYR A 712 20.17 -30.43 6.79
CA TYR A 712 21.19 -31.41 7.15
C TYR A 712 22.05 -30.82 8.28
N THR A 713 22.16 -31.53 9.38
CA THR A 713 23.08 -31.21 10.47
C THR A 713 23.61 -32.45 11.13
N ASN A 714 24.85 -32.38 11.63
CA ASN A 714 25.43 -33.38 12.51
C ASN A 714 25.36 -32.90 13.99
N HIS A 715 24.22 -32.29 14.36
CA HIS A 715 23.93 -31.83 15.72
C HIS A 715 24.07 -33.01 16.69
N PRO A 716 24.92 -32.92 17.75
CA PRO A 716 25.10 -33.97 18.71
C PRO A 716 23.95 -33.98 19.71
N ASP A 717 23.77 -35.16 20.35
CA ASP A 717 22.87 -35.24 21.48
C ASP A 717 23.42 -34.43 22.67
N PHE A 718 22.55 -33.71 23.36
CA PHE A 718 22.86 -33.05 24.63
C PHE A 718 22.64 -34.01 25.81
N GLY A 719 22.93 -33.58 27.03
CA GLY A 719 22.74 -34.36 28.20
C GLY A 719 21.30 -34.81 28.49
N ASN A 720 20.34 -34.20 27.86
CA ASN A 720 18.92 -34.51 27.98
C ASN A 720 18.24 -34.54 26.59
N THR A 721 17.29 -35.45 26.41
CA THR A 721 16.53 -35.61 25.17
C THR A 721 15.75 -34.31 24.79
N TYR A 722 15.19 -33.60 25.77
CA TYR A 722 14.47 -32.34 25.51
C TYR A 722 15.40 -31.25 25.02
N SER A 723 16.57 -31.04 25.63
CA SER A 723 17.55 -30.07 25.14
C SER A 723 18.05 -30.42 23.75
N THR A 724 18.25 -31.70 23.47
CA THR A 724 18.61 -32.21 22.15
C THR A 724 17.52 -31.83 21.13
N ILE A 725 16.25 -32.14 21.39
CA ILE A 725 15.13 -31.85 20.50
C ILE A 725 14.96 -30.33 20.34
N LEU A 726 14.92 -29.55 21.44
CA LEU A 726 14.69 -28.11 21.40
C LEU A 726 15.82 -27.32 20.72
N SER A 727 17.04 -27.86 20.68
CA SER A 727 18.18 -27.26 19.96
C SER A 727 18.32 -27.74 18.52
N SER A 728 17.57 -28.76 18.11
CA SER A 728 17.56 -29.27 16.75
C SER A 728 16.69 -28.44 15.81
N PRO A 729 16.93 -28.48 14.50
CA PRO A 729 16.07 -27.83 13.51
C PRO A 729 14.65 -28.38 13.55
N ARG A 730 13.67 -27.51 13.18
CA ARG A 730 12.25 -27.85 13.18
C ARG A 730 11.58 -27.42 11.87
N TYR A 731 10.73 -28.29 11.33
CA TYR A 731 9.81 -27.93 10.25
C TYR A 731 8.53 -27.35 10.82
N ALA A 732 8.23 -26.09 10.51
CA ALA A 732 7.06 -25.39 11.04
C ALA A 732 6.51 -24.40 9.98
N PRO A 733 5.79 -24.88 8.95
CA PRO A 733 5.36 -24.06 7.83
C PRO A 733 4.15 -23.17 8.14
N THR A 734 3.28 -23.56 9.09
CA THR A 734 2.06 -22.82 9.43
C THR A 734 2.25 -21.88 10.63
N ALA A 735 1.39 -20.89 10.79
CA ALA A 735 1.40 -20.02 11.96
C ALA A 735 1.22 -20.83 13.25
N HIS A 736 0.30 -21.79 13.26
CA HIS A 736 0.02 -22.64 14.42
C HIS A 736 1.19 -23.59 14.74
N SER A 737 1.76 -24.26 13.73
CA SER A 737 2.90 -25.16 13.94
C SER A 737 4.14 -24.46 14.54
N LYS A 738 4.29 -23.15 14.35
CA LYS A 738 5.34 -22.35 14.99
C LYS A 738 5.11 -22.13 16.48
N MET A 739 3.87 -22.24 16.97
CA MET A 739 3.48 -21.93 18.34
C MET A 739 3.51 -23.12 19.29
N ILE A 740 3.26 -24.33 18.77
CA ILE A 740 3.16 -25.54 19.58
C ILE A 740 4.46 -26.34 19.57
N TYR A 741 4.70 -27.10 20.64
CA TYR A 741 5.81 -28.04 20.71
C TYR A 741 5.34 -29.42 20.23
N MET A 742 5.99 -29.90 19.17
CA MET A 742 5.70 -31.20 18.54
C MET A 742 7.05 -31.83 18.20
N PRO A 743 7.57 -32.75 19.06
CA PRO A 743 8.87 -33.36 18.88
C PRO A 743 9.03 -34.13 17.55
N GLU A 744 7.92 -34.57 16.98
CA GLU A 744 7.84 -35.30 15.70
C GLU A 744 8.34 -34.41 14.52
N PHE A 745 8.24 -33.09 14.63
CA PHE A 745 8.66 -32.16 13.58
C PHE A 745 10.07 -31.60 13.76
N TYR A 746 10.83 -32.14 14.75
CA TYR A 746 12.23 -31.81 14.91
C TYR A 746 13.08 -32.98 14.36
N ALA A 747 14.12 -32.64 13.60
CA ALA A 747 15.07 -33.66 13.10
C ALA A 747 16.39 -33.01 12.70
N ASN A 748 17.47 -33.77 12.82
CA ASN A 748 18.79 -33.39 12.36
C ASN A 748 18.92 -33.40 10.83
N ARG A 749 18.14 -34.26 10.17
CA ARG A 749 18.10 -34.37 8.71
C ARG A 749 16.64 -34.52 8.29
N TYR A 750 16.20 -33.69 7.39
CA TYR A 750 14.87 -33.80 6.81
C TYR A 750 14.76 -33.10 5.45
N ALA A 751 13.79 -33.54 4.69
CA ALA A 751 13.25 -32.83 3.54
C ALA A 751 11.74 -32.72 3.69
N ALA A 752 11.21 -31.56 3.45
CA ALA A 752 9.79 -31.28 3.60
C ALA A 752 9.25 -30.53 2.39
N VAL A 753 8.02 -30.82 2.03
CA VAL A 753 7.30 -30.17 0.93
C VAL A 753 5.93 -29.73 1.41
N GLY A 754 5.43 -28.62 0.86
CA GLY A 754 4.10 -28.09 1.15
C GLY A 754 3.43 -27.59 -0.12
N LEU A 755 2.12 -27.87 -0.22
CA LEU A 755 1.22 -27.37 -1.25
C LEU A 755 0.15 -26.53 -0.60
N MET A 756 -0.08 -25.31 -1.13
CA MET A 756 -0.97 -24.34 -0.52
C MET A 756 -1.96 -23.76 -1.54
N PRO A 757 -2.98 -24.54 -1.97
CA PRO A 757 -4.08 -24.00 -2.76
C PRO A 757 -4.75 -22.85 -2.01
N THR A 758 -4.86 -21.72 -2.68
CA THR A 758 -5.43 -20.49 -2.14
C THR A 758 -6.55 -19.98 -3.05
N PHE A 759 -7.72 -19.76 -2.48
CA PHE A 759 -8.92 -19.27 -3.16
C PHE A 759 -9.20 -17.85 -2.71
N SER A 760 -9.08 -16.89 -3.62
CA SER A 760 -9.39 -15.49 -3.36
C SER A 760 -10.89 -15.27 -3.52
N LEU A 761 -11.60 -15.02 -2.42
CA LEU A 761 -13.05 -14.81 -2.40
C LEU A 761 -13.40 -13.36 -2.74
N VAL A 762 -12.76 -12.43 -2.04
CA VAL A 762 -12.81 -10.99 -2.29
C VAL A 762 -11.44 -10.38 -1.97
N LYS A 763 -11.25 -9.10 -2.26
CA LYS A 763 -9.98 -8.39 -1.97
C LYS A 763 -9.58 -8.57 -0.51
N ASN A 764 -8.33 -9.01 -0.27
CA ASN A 764 -7.74 -9.26 1.05
C ASN A 764 -8.39 -10.39 1.87
N PHE A 765 -9.38 -11.11 1.33
CA PHE A 765 -10.03 -12.23 2.01
C PHE A 765 -9.90 -13.50 1.15
N TYR A 766 -9.31 -14.53 1.72
CA TYR A 766 -9.09 -15.80 1.02
C TYR A 766 -9.14 -17.01 1.95
N LEU A 767 -9.41 -18.14 1.33
CA LEU A 767 -9.34 -19.45 1.92
C LEU A 767 -8.05 -20.13 1.44
N ARG A 768 -7.22 -20.60 2.37
CA ARG A 768 -6.01 -21.36 2.08
C ARG A 768 -6.10 -22.73 2.70
N ALA A 769 -5.95 -23.76 1.92
CA ALA A 769 -5.65 -25.10 2.41
C ALA A 769 -4.13 -25.34 2.31
N GLY A 770 -3.57 -26.00 3.29
CA GLY A 770 -2.16 -26.37 3.34
C GLY A 770 -2.01 -27.88 3.52
N PHE A 771 -1.18 -28.50 2.68
CA PHE A 771 -0.83 -29.93 2.78
C PHE A 771 0.69 -30.02 2.83
N TYR A 772 1.22 -30.56 3.91
CA TYR A 772 2.64 -30.61 4.15
C TYR A 772 3.07 -32.04 4.48
N ALA A 773 4.20 -32.44 3.95
CA ALA A 773 4.84 -33.73 4.24
C ALA A 773 6.32 -33.53 4.58
N MET A 774 6.80 -34.21 5.61
CA MET A 774 8.18 -34.16 6.09
C MET A 774 8.72 -35.58 6.13
N LEU A 775 9.76 -35.87 5.35
CA LEU A 775 10.59 -37.06 5.44
C LEU A 775 11.78 -36.74 6.34
N ARG A 776 11.98 -37.44 7.40
CA ARG A 776 13.02 -37.17 8.40
C ARG A 776 13.84 -38.41 8.77
N ASP A 777 15.05 -38.16 9.29
CA ASP A 777 15.85 -39.16 10.02
C ASP A 777 15.30 -39.26 11.46
N PRO A 778 14.88 -40.43 11.96
CA PRO A 778 14.24 -40.54 13.24
C PRO A 778 15.17 -40.16 14.39
N MET A 779 14.70 -39.35 15.31
CA MET A 779 15.35 -39.04 16.59
C MET A 779 14.66 -39.84 17.70
N GLY A 780 14.94 -41.16 17.74
CA GLY A 780 14.40 -42.03 18.79
C GLY A 780 12.91 -42.42 18.64
N VAL A 781 12.32 -42.22 17.49
CA VAL A 781 10.94 -42.62 17.12
C VAL A 781 11.00 -43.32 15.74
N ASP A 782 10.42 -44.48 15.60
CA ASP A 782 10.51 -45.31 14.36
C ASP A 782 9.72 -44.77 13.15
N ASP A 783 9.25 -43.55 13.22
CA ASP A 783 8.42 -42.94 12.15
C ASP A 783 9.24 -41.97 11.29
N TYR A 784 9.33 -42.26 10.00
CA TYR A 784 10.12 -41.50 9.03
C TYR A 784 9.34 -40.41 8.31
N MET A 785 8.00 -40.44 8.34
CA MET A 785 7.18 -39.51 7.55
C MET A 785 6.08 -38.92 8.40
N HIS A 786 6.05 -37.58 8.44
CA HIS A 786 5.02 -36.85 9.13
C HIS A 786 4.26 -35.94 8.19
N TYR A 787 2.98 -35.79 8.44
CA TYR A 787 2.07 -34.99 7.65
C TYR A 787 1.46 -33.87 8.51
N MET A 788 1.12 -32.79 7.84
CA MET A 788 0.46 -31.65 8.46
C MET A 788 -0.57 -31.10 7.47
N THR A 789 -1.77 -30.86 7.93
CA THR A 789 -2.82 -30.21 7.14
C THR A 789 -3.34 -28.97 7.86
N ASP A 790 -3.68 -27.93 7.11
CA ASP A 790 -4.16 -26.67 7.61
C ASP A 790 -5.22 -26.09 6.67
N LEU A 791 -6.34 -25.63 7.23
CA LEU A 791 -7.37 -24.91 6.49
C LEU A 791 -7.57 -23.55 7.17
N SER A 792 -7.17 -22.50 6.50
CA SER A 792 -7.14 -21.13 7.06
C SER A 792 -8.04 -20.19 6.28
N PHE A 793 -9.00 -19.54 6.97
CA PHE A 793 -9.68 -18.35 6.51
C PHE A 793 -8.88 -17.13 6.92
N VAL A 794 -8.45 -16.32 5.96
CA VAL A 794 -7.55 -15.19 6.20
C VAL A 794 -8.14 -13.91 5.64
N TYR A 795 -8.18 -12.88 6.48
CA TYR A 795 -8.50 -11.52 6.08
C TYR A 795 -7.38 -10.56 6.46
N HIS A 796 -6.75 -9.94 5.46
CA HIS A 796 -5.71 -8.93 5.70
C HIS A 796 -6.33 -7.57 5.94
N THR A 797 -6.28 -7.13 7.20
CA THR A 797 -6.60 -5.75 7.57
C THR A 797 -5.37 -4.84 7.44
N ARG A 798 -5.57 -3.53 7.53
CA ARG A 798 -4.46 -2.56 7.53
C ARG A 798 -3.53 -2.66 8.73
N ILE A 799 -4.03 -3.21 9.84
CA ILE A 799 -3.29 -3.32 11.11
C ILE A 799 -2.78 -4.74 11.36
N GLY A 800 -3.04 -5.69 10.47
CA GLY A 800 -2.54 -7.06 10.55
C GLY A 800 -3.55 -8.09 10.06
N PRO A 801 -3.14 -9.33 9.84
CA PRO A 801 -4.03 -10.40 9.41
C PRO A 801 -4.95 -10.85 10.55
N VAL A 802 -6.20 -11.18 10.19
CA VAL A 802 -7.14 -11.93 11.01
C VAL A 802 -7.24 -13.32 10.39
N SER A 803 -7.08 -14.38 11.16
CA SER A 803 -7.21 -15.73 10.63
C SER A 803 -7.95 -16.66 11.60
N ILE A 804 -8.73 -17.56 11.02
CA ILE A 804 -9.27 -18.74 11.69
C ILE A 804 -8.70 -19.93 10.96
N ALA A 805 -8.00 -20.81 11.68
CA ALA A 805 -7.33 -21.97 11.11
C ALA A 805 -7.77 -23.26 11.81
N VAL A 806 -7.95 -24.30 11.03
CA VAL A 806 -8.15 -25.67 11.50
C VAL A 806 -6.94 -26.48 11.04
N SER A 807 -6.14 -26.92 11.99
CA SER A 807 -4.88 -27.65 11.72
C SER A 807 -4.94 -29.06 12.27
N LYS A 808 -4.32 -30.02 11.58
CA LYS A 808 -4.17 -31.40 11.99
C LYS A 808 -2.74 -31.87 11.68
N TYR A 809 -2.13 -32.59 12.61
CA TYR A 809 -0.73 -32.99 12.54
C TYR A 809 -0.51 -34.51 12.47
N ASP A 810 -1.59 -35.24 12.51
CA ASP A 810 -1.63 -36.70 12.47
C ASP A 810 -2.74 -37.14 11.53
N ILE A 811 -2.46 -38.01 10.59
CA ILE A 811 -3.44 -38.52 9.62
C ILE A 811 -4.10 -39.80 10.13
N ASP A 812 -3.43 -40.53 11.01
CA ASP A 812 -3.82 -41.87 11.44
C ASP A 812 -4.97 -41.85 12.47
N THR A 813 -5.25 -40.74 13.10
CA THR A 813 -6.35 -40.59 14.05
C THR A 813 -7.44 -39.68 13.49
N THR A 814 -8.70 -39.96 13.79
CA THR A 814 -9.84 -39.10 13.44
C THR A 814 -9.98 -37.91 14.42
N ASP A 815 -9.26 -37.96 15.52
CA ASP A 815 -9.29 -36.99 16.61
C ASP A 815 -8.15 -35.96 16.47
N ASN A 816 -8.06 -34.99 17.35
CA ASN A 816 -6.96 -34.00 17.45
C ASN A 816 -6.93 -32.91 16.35
N PHE A 817 -8.08 -32.27 16.11
CA PHE A 817 -8.12 -31.03 15.37
C PHE A 817 -7.83 -29.83 16.29
N TYR A 818 -7.00 -28.93 15.80
CA TYR A 818 -6.68 -27.66 16.47
C TYR A 818 -7.38 -26.52 15.76
N VAL A 819 -8.36 -25.92 16.42
CA VAL A 819 -9.04 -24.73 15.91
C VAL A 819 -8.40 -23.49 16.56
N THR A 820 -7.85 -22.60 15.76
CA THR A 820 -7.16 -21.42 16.24
C THR A 820 -7.72 -20.16 15.60
N PHE A 821 -7.86 -19.11 16.42
CA PHE A 821 -8.11 -17.75 15.99
C PHE A 821 -6.86 -16.92 16.26
N ASN A 822 -6.45 -16.10 15.28
CA ASN A 822 -5.34 -15.17 15.44
C ASN A 822 -5.69 -13.82 14.82
N PHE A 823 -5.33 -12.75 15.54
CA PHE A 823 -5.34 -11.40 15.05
C PHE A 823 -3.99 -10.75 15.29
N GLY A 824 -3.37 -10.24 14.23
CA GLY A 824 -2.07 -9.63 14.26
C GLY A 824 -0.94 -10.53 13.80
N TYR A 825 0.26 -10.18 14.16
CA TYR A 825 1.47 -10.88 13.73
C TYR A 825 2.00 -11.76 14.86
N PRO A 826 1.88 -13.11 14.76
CA PRO A 826 2.52 -13.99 15.72
C PRO A 826 4.04 -13.78 15.67
N ILE A 827 4.61 -13.54 16.85
CA ILE A 827 5.99 -13.16 17.00
C ILE A 827 6.77 -14.37 17.54
N PHE A 828 7.77 -14.77 16.77
CA PHE A 828 8.67 -15.83 17.14
C PHE A 828 10.05 -15.23 17.36
N GLY A 829 10.56 -15.32 18.59
CA GLY A 829 11.91 -14.88 18.89
C GLY A 829 12.96 -15.62 18.06
N LYS A 830 13.85 -14.89 17.41
CA LYS A 830 15.06 -15.52 16.86
C LYS A 830 15.88 -16.08 18.03
N ARG A 831 16.27 -17.32 17.94
CA ARG A 831 17.21 -17.95 18.88
C ARG A 831 18.61 -17.96 18.25
N GLY A 832 19.63 -17.78 19.08
CA GLY A 832 21.01 -17.62 18.59
C GLY A 832 21.59 -18.83 17.84
N LEU A 833 21.02 -20.01 18.01
CA LEU A 833 21.45 -21.28 17.39
C LEU A 833 20.69 -21.63 16.09
N PHE A 834 19.71 -20.79 15.63
CA PHE A 834 18.88 -21.17 14.50
C PHE A 834 19.33 -20.53 13.18
N TYR A 835 19.05 -21.30 12.11
CA TYR A 835 19.34 -21.01 10.72
C TYR A 835 18.55 -19.84 10.16
#